data_8d31d989e006b42ca2033584f6b50bc1
#
_entry.id   8d31d989e006b42ca2033584f6b50bc1
#
_cell.length_a   1.000
_cell.length_b   1.000
_cell.length_c   1.000
_cell.angle_alpha   90.00
_cell.angle_beta   90.00
_cell.angle_gamma   90.00
#
_symmetry.space_group_name_H-M   'P 1'
#
loop_
_entity.id
_entity.type
_entity.pdbx_description
1 polymer ?
#
loop_
_entity_poly.entity_id
_entity_poly.type
_entity_poly.pdbx_seq_one_letter_code
_entity_poly.pdbx_strand_id
1 'polypeptide(L)'
;MRPAILDPLFASVSTLAGVGPKLADLLAKLLSRESADDTRVIDLLFHAPSNVIDRRNRPGIALAAPSAIVTIQGRVARHQPPPPGNRSAPYRVFLHDETGELALTFFRAKGDWLSKALPVDEEVLVSGKVDWFNGRASMVHPDFMVKLSEAENLPLVEAVYPMTAGLSPKVLRRAIEGGLSKLPAFPEWIDETLKTRQGFGDVASSFRELHDPRDSADIEPQAPARRRLAYDEFLAGQLSLALVRQRLRKVAGQPIRAKGDIAAKILSQLPFSLTASQSAAVKDILTDMAGEDRMLRLLQGDVGAGKTLVALMAMATAVEAGGQAVLMAPTEILARQHYATISKLAQAAGITVEVLTGRTKGKERREIEERVASGEAQIVIGTHALFQDSVSYKNLVLAVVDEQHRFGVHQRLRLTAKGITPHMLVMTATPIPRTLVLAAFGDMDVSKLTEKPAGRKPIQTVTIPTERIGDIVERLRAALKDGKKAYWICPLVEETEESDLMSAEERHAVLSQMLGANIGLIHGRMSGPEKDAAMLAFKNGETRLLVATTVVEVGVDVPDATIMVIEHAERFGLAQLHQLRGRVGRGDEASTCILLYKGPLSDNGRARLSILRDSEDGFLIAEEDLKLRGEGELLGTRQSGTPGFRIASLEAHADLLEIARKDAAYVIERDPELTGPRGSALRTLLYLHRRDEAIRFLHAG
;
A
#
# COMPACT_ATOMS: atom_id res chain seq x y z
N MET A 1 -1.90 13.29 28.00
CA MET A 1 -0.56 12.85 28.47
C MET A 1 -0.50 11.35 28.37
N ARG A 2 0.63 10.75 27.97
CA ARG A 2 0.80 9.29 27.89
C ARG A 2 0.63 8.66 29.27
N PRO A 3 -0.12 7.55 29.39
CA PRO A 3 -0.24 6.83 30.66
C PRO A 3 1.11 6.33 31.18
N ALA A 4 1.44 6.59 32.44
CA ALA A 4 2.72 6.23 33.07
C ALA A 4 3.03 4.73 33.01
N ILE A 5 2.01 3.88 32.97
CA ILE A 5 2.16 2.43 32.80
C ILE A 5 2.94 2.03 31.53
N LEU A 6 2.96 2.88 30.51
CA LEU A 6 3.68 2.68 29.26
C LEU A 6 5.14 3.19 29.29
N ASP A 7 5.55 3.92 30.34
CA ASP A 7 6.90 4.53 30.37
C ASP A 7 8.04 3.51 30.20
N PRO A 8 8.00 2.30 30.79
CA PRO A 8 9.04 1.30 30.57
C PRO A 8 9.15 0.83 29.10
N LEU A 9 8.04 0.82 28.37
CA LEU A 9 7.99 0.38 26.97
C LEU A 9 8.43 1.50 25.99
N PHE A 10 8.25 2.75 26.39
CA PHE A 10 8.67 3.91 25.62
C PHE A 10 10.07 4.43 26.01
N ALA A 11 10.75 3.75 26.92
CA ALA A 11 12.16 3.98 27.18
C ALA A 11 13.00 3.60 25.95
N SER A 12 14.16 4.25 25.77
CA SER A 12 15.10 3.87 24.72
C SER A 12 15.59 2.42 24.89
N VAL A 13 15.83 1.71 23.79
CA VAL A 13 16.41 0.35 23.81
C VAL A 13 17.75 0.30 24.53
N SER A 14 18.49 1.40 24.61
CA SER A 14 19.75 1.52 25.37
C SER A 14 19.58 1.30 26.87
N THR A 15 18.35 1.37 27.40
CA THR A 15 18.05 1.05 28.83
C THR A 15 17.96 -0.45 29.11
N LEU A 16 18.02 -1.29 28.09
CA LEU A 16 18.01 -2.74 28.23
C LEU A 16 19.42 -3.25 28.62
N ALA A 17 19.48 -4.22 29.52
CA ALA A 17 20.72 -4.81 29.96
C ALA A 17 21.49 -5.42 28.78
N GLY A 18 22.75 -5.03 28.60
CA GLY A 18 23.60 -5.50 27.51
C GLY A 18 23.44 -4.77 26.19
N VAL A 19 22.58 -3.75 26.10
CA VAL A 19 22.43 -2.91 24.92
C VAL A 19 23.27 -1.63 25.06
N GLY A 20 24.50 -1.67 24.57
CA GLY A 20 25.37 -0.49 24.47
C GLY A 20 25.09 0.33 23.18
N PRO A 21 25.74 1.50 23.00
CA PRO A 21 25.46 2.41 21.88
C PRO A 21 25.52 1.75 20.50
N LYS A 22 26.58 0.99 20.20
CA LYS A 22 26.73 0.26 18.91
C LYS A 22 25.60 -0.73 18.64
N LEU A 23 25.12 -1.38 19.69
CA LEU A 23 24.00 -2.32 19.55
C LEU A 23 22.69 -1.57 19.37
N ALA A 24 22.50 -0.46 20.05
CA ALA A 24 21.32 0.39 19.89
C ALA A 24 21.21 0.94 18.44
N ASP A 25 22.33 1.32 17.82
CA ASP A 25 22.37 1.74 16.40
C ASP A 25 22.01 0.60 15.46
N LEU A 26 22.49 -0.63 15.73
CA LEU A 26 22.11 -1.81 14.92
C LEU A 26 20.63 -2.15 15.06
N LEU A 27 20.06 -2.01 16.26
CA LEU A 27 18.63 -2.19 16.51
C LEU A 27 17.80 -1.10 15.83
N ALA A 28 18.25 0.16 15.82
CA ALA A 28 17.61 1.23 15.08
C ALA A 28 17.56 0.92 13.57
N LYS A 29 18.68 0.47 13.01
CA LYS A 29 18.76 0.03 11.61
C LYS A 29 17.82 -1.14 11.32
N LEU A 30 17.80 -2.16 12.18
CA LEU A 30 16.91 -3.33 12.06
C LEU A 30 15.43 -2.90 12.00
N LEU A 31 15.05 -1.97 12.88
CA LEU A 31 13.68 -1.50 13.07
C LEU A 31 13.31 -0.30 12.19
N SER A 32 14.17 0.05 11.23
CA SER A 32 13.98 1.18 10.31
C SER A 32 13.66 2.50 11.03
N ARG A 33 14.41 2.78 12.12
CA ARG A 33 14.33 4.03 12.89
C ARG A 33 15.47 4.97 12.50
N GLU A 34 15.23 6.27 12.62
CA GLU A 34 16.22 7.31 12.26
C GLU A 34 17.44 7.27 13.16
N SER A 35 17.25 6.98 14.45
CA SER A 35 18.33 6.94 15.43
C SER A 35 18.08 5.93 16.56
N ALA A 36 19.12 5.60 17.32
CA ALA A 36 19.02 4.81 18.55
C ALA A 36 18.13 5.48 19.60
N ASP A 37 18.14 6.81 19.67
CA ASP A 37 17.34 7.57 20.63
C ASP A 37 15.85 7.52 20.32
N ASP A 38 15.45 7.29 19.05
CA ASP A 38 14.06 7.15 18.64
C ASP A 38 13.57 5.70 18.71
N THR A 39 14.48 4.76 18.96
CA THR A 39 14.18 3.32 19.06
C THR A 39 13.74 2.99 20.47
N ARG A 40 12.49 2.55 20.62
CA ARG A 40 11.87 2.25 21.91
C ARG A 40 11.81 0.74 22.16
N VAL A 41 11.75 0.36 23.43
CA VAL A 41 11.57 -1.05 23.83
C VAL A 41 10.37 -1.69 23.12
N ILE A 42 9.26 -0.97 23.00
CA ILE A 42 8.05 -1.48 22.32
C ILE A 42 8.28 -1.80 20.85
N ASP A 43 9.21 -1.12 20.17
CA ASP A 43 9.52 -1.39 18.78
C ASP A 43 10.14 -2.78 18.59
N LEU A 44 10.94 -3.25 19.57
CA LEU A 44 11.46 -4.62 19.61
C LEU A 44 10.35 -5.66 19.81
N LEU A 45 9.35 -5.35 20.64
CA LEU A 45 8.25 -6.28 20.91
C LEU A 45 7.29 -6.43 19.72
N PHE A 46 7.26 -5.45 18.82
CA PHE A 46 6.55 -5.56 17.54
C PHE A 46 7.40 -6.16 16.41
N HIS A 47 8.67 -6.48 16.66
CA HIS A 47 9.51 -7.19 15.70
C HIS A 47 9.25 -8.70 15.80
N ALA A 48 8.19 -9.14 15.12
CA ALA A 48 7.72 -10.51 15.20
C ALA A 48 8.71 -11.52 14.57
N PRO A 49 8.74 -12.76 15.07
CA PRO A 49 9.50 -13.84 14.42
C PRO A 49 8.90 -14.17 13.05
N SER A 50 9.78 -14.54 12.12
CA SER A 50 9.43 -14.94 10.74
C SER A 50 9.48 -16.44 10.52
N ASN A 51 10.15 -17.18 11.41
CA ASN A 51 10.27 -18.62 11.33
C ASN A 51 10.58 -19.20 12.72
N VAL A 52 10.59 -20.52 12.85
CA VAL A 52 11.04 -21.26 14.04
C VAL A 52 12.06 -22.32 13.66
N ILE A 53 13.00 -22.60 14.57
CA ILE A 53 13.87 -23.75 14.52
C ILE A 53 13.33 -24.77 15.53
N ASP A 54 12.78 -25.88 15.03
CA ASP A 54 12.29 -26.97 15.86
C ASP A 54 13.37 -28.05 16.00
N ARG A 55 13.89 -28.24 17.21
CA ARG A 55 14.97 -29.20 17.54
C ARG A 55 14.44 -30.49 18.15
N ARG A 56 13.14 -30.67 18.23
CA ARG A 56 12.50 -31.92 18.72
C ARG A 56 12.71 -33.06 17.73
N ASN A 57 12.69 -32.75 16.43
CA ASN A 57 12.96 -33.74 15.39
C ASN A 57 14.47 -33.92 15.21
N ARG A 58 14.95 -35.15 15.52
CA ARG A 58 16.36 -35.52 15.48
C ARG A 58 16.58 -36.63 14.44
N PRO A 59 16.63 -36.29 13.15
CA PRO A 59 16.86 -37.29 12.10
C PRO A 59 18.26 -37.89 12.22
N GLY A 60 18.45 -39.13 11.78
CA GLY A 60 19.76 -39.69 11.57
C GLY A 60 20.52 -38.89 10.49
N ILE A 61 21.86 -38.95 10.53
CA ILE A 61 22.75 -38.18 9.64
C ILE A 61 22.38 -38.41 8.17
N ALA A 62 22.15 -39.66 7.75
CA ALA A 62 21.81 -40.00 6.37
C ALA A 62 20.44 -39.47 5.92
N LEU A 63 19.55 -39.16 6.86
CA LEU A 63 18.20 -38.66 6.60
C LEU A 63 18.09 -37.14 6.64
N ALA A 64 19.16 -36.44 6.98
CA ALA A 64 19.19 -34.99 7.05
C ALA A 64 19.08 -34.39 5.64
N ALA A 65 18.02 -33.62 5.39
CA ALA A 65 17.80 -32.99 4.09
C ALA A 65 18.89 -31.92 3.82
N PRO A 66 19.35 -31.78 2.56
CA PRO A 66 20.32 -30.74 2.19
C PRO A 66 19.80 -29.35 2.50
N SER A 67 20.67 -28.51 3.05
CA SER A 67 20.36 -27.10 3.45
C SER A 67 19.30 -26.93 4.55
N ALA A 68 18.82 -28.02 5.17
CA ALA A 68 17.92 -27.95 6.31
C ALA A 68 18.69 -27.66 7.62
N ILE A 69 18.01 -26.93 8.52
CA ILE A 69 18.48 -26.81 9.92
C ILE A 69 17.90 -28.00 10.67
N VAL A 70 18.81 -28.87 11.18
CA VAL A 70 18.44 -30.10 11.88
C VAL A 70 19.22 -30.23 13.17
N THR A 71 18.70 -31.04 14.08
CA THR A 71 19.42 -31.45 15.30
C THR A 71 19.83 -32.89 15.16
N ILE A 72 21.13 -33.16 15.17
CA ILE A 72 21.71 -34.49 15.05
C ILE A 72 22.20 -34.93 16.42
N GLN A 73 21.84 -36.13 16.81
CA GLN A 73 22.48 -36.84 17.92
C GLN A 73 23.54 -37.75 17.36
N GLY A 74 24.75 -37.67 17.89
CA GLY A 74 25.84 -38.51 17.43
C GLY A 74 26.98 -38.58 18.45
N ARG A 75 27.84 -39.56 18.28
CA ARG A 75 29.04 -39.74 19.10
C ARG A 75 30.25 -39.09 18.42
N VAL A 76 31.02 -38.35 19.18
CA VAL A 76 32.27 -37.72 18.68
C VAL A 76 33.31 -38.78 18.37
N ALA A 77 33.64 -38.99 17.10
CA ALA A 77 34.61 -39.98 16.68
C ALA A 77 36.05 -39.47 16.79
N ARG A 78 36.32 -38.29 16.27
CA ARG A 78 37.68 -37.75 16.23
C ARG A 78 37.70 -36.24 15.97
N HIS A 79 38.82 -35.65 16.35
CA HIS A 79 39.15 -34.27 16.01
C HIS A 79 40.20 -34.23 14.92
N GLN A 80 40.11 -33.28 14.00
CA GLN A 80 41.08 -33.00 12.96
C GLN A 80 41.46 -31.52 13.04
N PRO A 81 42.56 -31.18 13.75
CA PRO A 81 43.06 -29.82 13.79
C PRO A 81 43.59 -29.36 12.42
N PRO A 82 43.69 -28.06 12.17
CA PRO A 82 44.31 -27.53 10.96
C PRO A 82 45.80 -27.97 10.90
N PRO A 83 46.36 -28.20 9.68
CA PRO A 83 47.78 -28.52 9.52
C PRO A 83 48.67 -27.43 10.14
N PRO A 84 49.85 -27.85 10.74
CA PRO A 84 50.80 -26.87 11.28
C PRO A 84 51.17 -25.80 10.24
N GLY A 85 51.09 -24.53 10.60
CA GLY A 85 51.40 -23.39 9.72
C GLY A 85 50.25 -22.88 8.86
N ASN A 86 49.14 -23.59 8.72
CA ASN A 86 47.97 -23.15 7.94
C ASN A 86 46.81 -22.71 8.85
N ARG A 87 46.86 -21.45 9.31
CA ARG A 87 45.78 -20.86 10.15
C ARG A 87 44.45 -20.62 9.44
N SER A 88 44.41 -20.69 8.09
CA SER A 88 43.18 -20.52 7.31
C SER A 88 42.42 -21.83 7.14
N ALA A 89 43.05 -22.99 7.36
CA ALA A 89 42.36 -24.27 7.30
C ALA A 89 41.41 -24.44 8.49
N PRO A 90 40.21 -25.01 8.27
CA PRO A 90 39.24 -25.20 9.34
C PRO A 90 39.65 -26.34 10.29
N TYR A 91 39.25 -26.21 11.54
CA TYR A 91 39.22 -27.29 12.49
C TYR A 91 37.98 -28.14 12.24
N ARG A 92 38.11 -29.47 12.17
CA ARG A 92 37.01 -30.39 11.97
C ARG A 92 36.83 -31.33 13.14
N VAL A 93 35.55 -31.61 13.48
CA VAL A 93 35.16 -32.63 14.44
C VAL A 93 34.19 -33.57 13.72
N PHE A 94 34.44 -34.87 13.80
CA PHE A 94 33.62 -35.87 13.14
C PHE A 94 32.72 -36.54 14.17
N LEU A 95 31.43 -36.55 13.87
CA LEU A 95 30.40 -37.27 14.61
C LEU A 95 29.96 -38.47 13.78
N HIS A 96 29.54 -39.53 14.42
CA HIS A 96 28.86 -40.65 13.77
C HIS A 96 27.60 -41.03 14.56
N ASP A 97 26.62 -41.49 13.82
CA ASP A 97 25.49 -42.25 14.34
C ASP A 97 25.38 -43.60 13.62
N GLU A 98 24.28 -44.33 13.81
CA GLU A 98 24.05 -45.62 13.12
C GLU A 98 23.86 -45.45 11.60
N THR A 99 23.62 -44.23 11.11
CA THR A 99 23.23 -43.94 9.70
C THR A 99 24.37 -43.32 8.88
N GLY A 100 25.37 -42.69 9.52
CA GLY A 100 26.44 -42.03 8.78
C GLY A 100 27.45 -41.24 9.62
N GLU A 101 28.28 -40.46 8.91
CA GLU A 101 29.28 -39.55 9.51
C GLU A 101 28.96 -38.08 9.13
N LEU A 102 29.02 -37.19 10.12
CA LEU A 102 28.84 -35.74 9.98
C LEU A 102 30.14 -35.01 10.32
N ALA A 103 30.62 -34.14 9.43
CA ALA A 103 31.77 -33.29 9.68
C ALA A 103 31.36 -31.92 10.20
N LEU A 104 31.61 -31.60 11.45
CA LEU A 104 31.48 -30.25 12.00
C LEU A 104 32.72 -29.42 11.61
N THR A 105 32.52 -28.29 10.97
CA THR A 105 33.60 -27.46 10.42
C THR A 105 33.64 -26.09 11.11
N PHE A 106 34.79 -25.75 11.69
CA PHE A 106 35.00 -24.53 12.45
C PHE A 106 36.16 -23.72 11.88
N PHE A 107 35.90 -22.51 11.43
CA PHE A 107 36.91 -21.55 11.02
C PHE A 107 37.38 -20.73 12.23
N ARG A 108 38.68 -20.53 12.40
CA ARG A 108 39.32 -19.73 13.47
C ARG A 108 38.93 -20.15 14.89
N ALA A 109 38.58 -21.39 15.13
CA ALA A 109 38.28 -21.90 16.47
C ALA A 109 39.53 -22.30 17.25
N LYS A 110 39.47 -22.19 18.58
CA LYS A 110 40.51 -22.65 19.49
C LYS A 110 40.30 -24.16 19.80
N GLY A 111 41.31 -25.00 19.53
CA GLY A 111 41.20 -26.46 19.69
C GLY A 111 40.84 -26.88 21.11
N ASP A 112 41.45 -26.26 22.13
CA ASP A 112 41.20 -26.58 23.55
C ASP A 112 39.72 -26.34 23.93
N TRP A 113 39.08 -25.33 23.35
CA TRP A 113 37.65 -25.09 23.59
C TRP A 113 36.80 -26.19 22.93
N LEU A 114 37.12 -26.56 21.68
CA LEU A 114 36.37 -27.59 20.95
C LEU A 114 36.52 -28.96 21.63
N SER A 115 37.71 -29.32 22.10
CA SER A 115 37.94 -30.59 22.81
C SER A 115 37.17 -30.69 24.12
N LYS A 116 36.90 -29.53 24.79
CA LYS A 116 36.09 -29.50 26.00
C LYS A 116 34.57 -29.52 25.66
N ALA A 117 34.16 -28.83 24.60
CA ALA A 117 32.76 -28.77 24.17
C ALA A 117 32.28 -30.09 23.54
N LEU A 118 33.17 -30.77 22.80
CA LEU A 118 32.91 -32.01 22.04
C LEU A 118 33.98 -33.06 22.37
N PRO A 119 34.03 -33.64 23.58
CA PRO A 119 35.01 -34.66 23.92
C PRO A 119 34.86 -35.90 23.03
N VAL A 120 35.96 -36.56 22.69
CA VAL A 120 35.94 -37.83 21.95
C VAL A 120 35.23 -38.90 22.77
N ASP A 121 34.48 -39.76 22.09
CA ASP A 121 33.62 -40.84 22.63
C ASP A 121 32.39 -40.36 23.42
N GLU A 122 32.16 -39.03 23.52
CA GLU A 122 30.97 -38.47 24.16
C GLU A 122 29.78 -38.39 23.18
N GLU A 123 28.58 -38.65 23.67
CA GLU A 123 27.36 -38.41 22.91
C GLU A 123 26.95 -36.94 23.02
N VAL A 124 26.70 -36.31 21.86
CA VAL A 124 26.40 -34.89 21.76
C VAL A 124 25.19 -34.64 20.89
N LEU A 125 24.50 -33.55 21.16
CA LEU A 125 23.48 -32.95 20.29
C LEU A 125 24.09 -31.73 19.60
N VAL A 126 24.03 -31.72 18.27
CA VAL A 126 24.48 -30.58 17.47
C VAL A 126 23.35 -30.11 16.59
N SER A 127 23.08 -28.79 16.57
CA SER A 127 22.03 -28.19 15.77
C SER A 127 22.61 -27.13 14.85
N GLY A 128 22.23 -27.20 13.56
CA GLY A 128 22.69 -26.26 12.56
C GLY A 128 22.28 -26.70 11.16
N LYS A 129 22.69 -25.91 10.17
CA LYS A 129 22.44 -26.19 8.76
C LYS A 129 23.34 -27.31 8.27
N VAL A 130 22.73 -28.36 7.69
CA VAL A 130 23.47 -29.47 7.06
C VAL A 130 23.59 -29.24 5.57
N ASP A 131 24.82 -29.26 5.06
CA ASP A 131 25.10 -29.26 3.64
C ASP A 131 25.78 -30.58 3.23
N TRP A 132 25.45 -31.09 2.05
CA TRP A 132 26.01 -32.30 1.51
C TRP A 132 27.03 -31.99 0.43
N PHE A 133 28.25 -32.47 0.59
CA PHE A 133 29.32 -32.33 -0.40
C PHE A 133 29.96 -33.70 -0.72
N ASN A 134 29.91 -34.13 -1.99
CA ASN A 134 30.40 -35.42 -2.43
C ASN A 134 29.89 -36.61 -1.58
N GLY A 135 28.61 -36.61 -1.24
CA GLY A 135 27.97 -37.66 -0.45
C GLY A 135 28.33 -37.66 1.05
N ARG A 136 28.98 -36.60 1.56
CA ARG A 136 29.31 -36.42 2.96
C ARG A 136 28.53 -35.27 3.57
N ALA A 137 27.91 -35.53 4.72
CA ALA A 137 27.24 -34.52 5.50
C ALA A 137 28.25 -33.59 6.18
N SER A 138 28.01 -32.27 6.12
CA SER A 138 28.84 -31.25 6.76
C SER A 138 27.98 -30.21 7.40
N MET A 139 28.38 -29.73 8.59
CA MET A 139 27.71 -28.60 9.27
C MET A 139 28.79 -27.57 9.64
N VAL A 140 28.65 -26.37 9.12
CA VAL A 140 29.62 -25.28 9.35
C VAL A 140 29.11 -24.40 10.49
N HIS A 141 29.94 -24.25 11.53
CA HIS A 141 29.59 -23.45 12.72
C HIS A 141 28.20 -23.79 13.27
N PRO A 142 27.99 -25.00 13.86
CA PRO A 142 26.70 -25.33 14.49
C PRO A 142 26.22 -24.23 15.41
N ASP A 143 24.91 -23.93 15.37
CA ASP A 143 24.28 -22.92 16.23
C ASP A 143 24.32 -23.33 17.70
N PHE A 144 24.15 -24.63 17.95
CA PHE A 144 24.21 -25.23 19.28
C PHE A 144 25.01 -26.55 19.27
N MET A 145 25.72 -26.75 20.37
CA MET A 145 26.45 -27.96 20.66
C MET A 145 26.36 -28.20 22.17
N VAL A 146 25.78 -29.32 22.58
CA VAL A 146 25.65 -29.70 23.99
C VAL A 146 25.87 -31.20 24.14
N LYS A 147 26.40 -31.63 25.28
CA LYS A 147 26.45 -33.02 25.62
C LYS A 147 25.04 -33.57 25.79
N LEU A 148 24.82 -34.84 25.48
CA LEU A 148 23.51 -35.46 25.66
C LEU A 148 23.04 -35.40 27.13
N SER A 149 23.97 -35.48 28.08
CA SER A 149 23.72 -35.29 29.52
C SER A 149 23.21 -33.87 29.86
N GLU A 150 23.45 -32.89 29.00
CA GLU A 150 23.06 -31.49 29.15
C GLU A 150 21.96 -31.09 28.15
N ALA A 151 21.23 -32.06 27.60
CA ALA A 151 20.21 -31.85 26.56
C ALA A 151 19.11 -30.89 27.00
N GLU A 152 18.85 -30.73 28.29
CA GLU A 152 17.90 -29.78 28.87
C GLU A 152 18.29 -28.32 28.57
N ASN A 153 19.55 -28.03 28.32
CA ASN A 153 20.03 -26.69 27.98
C ASN A 153 19.80 -26.33 26.51
N LEU A 154 19.33 -27.26 25.69
CA LEU A 154 19.02 -27.02 24.28
C LEU A 154 17.59 -26.48 24.14
N PRO A 155 17.37 -25.25 23.61
CA PRO A 155 16.04 -24.79 23.36
C PRO A 155 15.37 -25.66 22.30
N LEU A 156 14.24 -26.30 22.66
CA LEU A 156 13.52 -27.23 21.78
C LEU A 156 12.93 -26.54 20.57
N VAL A 157 12.36 -25.38 20.78
CA VAL A 157 11.84 -24.51 19.71
C VAL A 157 12.42 -23.12 19.91
N GLU A 158 12.85 -22.52 18.84
CA GLU A 158 13.53 -21.22 18.87
C GLU A 158 12.96 -20.29 17.81
N ALA A 159 12.49 -19.10 18.22
CA ALA A 159 12.04 -18.06 17.33
C ALA A 159 13.19 -17.50 16.47
N VAL A 160 12.97 -17.40 15.17
CA VAL A 160 13.90 -16.82 14.19
C VAL A 160 13.34 -15.48 13.72
N TYR A 161 14.16 -14.45 13.78
CA TYR A 161 13.76 -13.07 13.43
C TYR A 161 14.43 -12.61 12.14
N PRO A 162 13.79 -11.69 11.38
CA PRO A 162 14.48 -10.92 10.35
C PRO A 162 15.69 -10.20 10.96
N MET A 163 16.83 -10.20 10.26
CA MET A 163 18.10 -9.73 10.79
C MET A 163 18.71 -8.61 9.96
N THR A 164 19.60 -7.84 10.57
CA THR A 164 20.44 -6.88 9.85
C THR A 164 21.93 -7.27 10.02
N ALA A 165 22.75 -6.87 9.05
CA ALA A 165 24.20 -7.17 9.08
C ALA A 165 24.84 -6.61 10.36
N GLY A 166 25.66 -7.43 11.01
CA GLY A 166 26.39 -7.08 12.24
C GLY A 166 25.65 -7.38 13.54
N LEU A 167 24.38 -7.78 13.51
CA LEU A 167 23.61 -8.19 14.69
C LEU A 167 23.56 -9.72 14.77
N SER A 168 23.82 -10.31 15.93
CA SER A 168 23.71 -11.77 16.12
C SER A 168 22.33 -12.16 16.67
N PRO A 169 21.76 -13.34 16.28
CA PRO A 169 20.48 -13.81 16.77
C PRO A 169 20.39 -13.89 18.30
N LYS A 170 21.43 -14.35 18.94
CA LYS A 170 21.53 -14.47 20.41
C LYS A 170 21.41 -13.12 21.11
N VAL A 171 22.02 -12.08 20.54
CA VAL A 171 21.99 -10.72 21.09
C VAL A 171 20.61 -10.09 20.90
N LEU A 172 20.00 -10.26 19.72
CA LEU A 172 18.65 -9.78 19.47
C LEU A 172 17.64 -10.43 20.41
N ARG A 173 17.71 -11.75 20.59
CA ARG A 173 16.82 -12.48 21.50
C ARG A 173 16.94 -11.97 22.94
N ARG A 174 18.16 -11.78 23.44
CA ARG A 174 18.37 -11.23 24.79
C ARG A 174 17.77 -9.84 24.94
N ALA A 175 17.86 -9.00 23.91
CA ALA A 175 17.23 -7.67 23.93
C ALA A 175 15.70 -7.78 23.96
N ILE A 176 15.10 -8.69 23.19
CA ILE A 176 13.66 -8.96 23.20
C ILE A 176 13.19 -9.48 24.57
N GLU A 177 13.91 -10.47 25.15
CA GLU A 177 13.64 -10.98 26.50
C GLU A 177 13.67 -9.86 27.56
N GLY A 178 14.68 -8.98 27.47
CA GLY A 178 14.77 -7.77 28.28
C GLY A 178 13.57 -6.84 28.09
N GLY A 179 13.07 -6.72 26.86
CA GLY A 179 11.84 -5.97 26.55
C GLY A 179 10.58 -6.62 27.13
N LEU A 180 10.43 -7.94 26.98
CA LEU A 180 9.30 -8.72 27.54
C LEU A 180 9.21 -8.63 29.06
N SER A 181 10.35 -8.54 29.74
CA SER A 181 10.38 -8.35 31.20
C SER A 181 9.82 -6.99 31.67
N LYS A 182 9.73 -6.01 30.75
CA LYS A 182 9.17 -4.67 31.04
C LYS A 182 7.69 -4.54 30.71
N LEU A 183 7.04 -5.61 30.24
CA LEU A 183 5.60 -5.58 29.94
C LEU A 183 4.80 -5.34 31.23
N PRO A 184 3.95 -4.29 31.27
CA PRO A 184 3.08 -4.05 32.42
C PRO A 184 1.84 -4.94 32.36
N ALA A 185 1.07 -4.94 33.44
CA ALA A 185 -0.32 -5.40 33.41
C ALA A 185 -1.17 -4.34 32.70
N PHE A 186 -1.54 -4.59 31.46
CA PHE A 186 -2.36 -3.67 30.67
C PHE A 186 -3.81 -3.69 31.16
N PRO A 187 -4.52 -2.54 31.18
CA PRO A 187 -5.96 -2.54 31.29
C PRO A 187 -6.57 -3.20 30.04
N GLU A 188 -7.62 -4.01 30.22
CA GLU A 188 -8.28 -4.64 29.07
C GLU A 188 -9.18 -3.63 28.35
N TRP A 189 -9.04 -3.55 27.03
CA TRP A 189 -9.82 -2.67 26.14
C TRP A 189 -10.79 -3.41 25.24
N ILE A 190 -10.69 -4.75 25.16
CA ILE A 190 -11.63 -5.56 24.38
C ILE A 190 -12.83 -5.88 25.28
N ASP A 191 -14.03 -5.89 24.66
CA ASP A 191 -15.23 -6.38 25.30
C ASP A 191 -15.08 -7.88 25.63
N GLU A 192 -15.49 -8.29 26.83
CA GLU A 192 -15.30 -9.66 27.32
C GLU A 192 -16.00 -10.71 26.42
N THR A 193 -17.17 -10.35 25.87
CA THR A 193 -17.91 -11.22 24.94
C THR A 193 -17.13 -11.45 23.65
N LEU A 194 -16.51 -10.39 23.12
CA LEU A 194 -15.68 -10.47 21.93
C LEU A 194 -14.40 -11.25 22.21
N LYS A 195 -13.76 -10.98 23.35
CA LYS A 195 -12.53 -11.65 23.78
C LYS A 195 -12.72 -13.15 23.88
N THR A 196 -13.79 -13.59 24.55
CA THR A 196 -14.16 -15.01 24.68
C THR A 196 -14.48 -15.65 23.32
N ARG A 197 -15.27 -14.98 22.48
CA ARG A 197 -15.64 -15.48 21.15
C ARG A 197 -14.46 -15.68 20.23
N GLN A 198 -13.45 -14.79 20.29
CA GLN A 198 -12.25 -14.87 19.46
C GLN A 198 -11.13 -15.72 20.09
N GLY A 199 -11.28 -16.14 21.34
CA GLY A 199 -10.24 -16.88 22.06
C GLY A 199 -9.01 -16.03 22.38
N PHE A 200 -9.17 -14.72 22.55
CA PHE A 200 -8.05 -13.83 22.80
C PHE A 200 -7.54 -13.91 24.26
N GLY A 201 -6.23 -14.06 24.42
CA GLY A 201 -5.54 -13.87 25.68
C GLY A 201 -5.44 -12.39 26.11
N ASP A 202 -4.77 -12.11 27.21
CA ASP A 202 -4.38 -10.74 27.55
C ASP A 202 -3.19 -10.27 26.70
N VAL A 203 -2.98 -8.96 26.62
CA VAL A 203 -1.96 -8.35 25.74
C VAL A 203 -0.56 -8.80 26.11
N ALA A 204 -0.24 -8.86 27.41
CA ALA A 204 1.11 -9.21 27.86
C ALA A 204 1.42 -10.68 27.59
N SER A 205 0.45 -11.59 27.78
CA SER A 205 0.61 -13.02 27.41
C SER A 205 0.76 -13.17 25.89
N SER A 206 -0.03 -12.44 25.09
CA SER A 206 0.06 -12.50 23.63
C SER A 206 1.44 -12.04 23.11
N PHE A 207 2.06 -11.02 23.70
CA PHE A 207 3.43 -10.65 23.36
C PHE A 207 4.43 -11.76 23.74
N ARG A 208 4.28 -12.39 24.92
CA ARG A 208 5.16 -13.49 25.33
C ARG A 208 5.02 -14.70 24.41
N GLU A 209 3.79 -15.11 24.12
CA GLU A 209 3.49 -16.24 23.21
C GLU A 209 4.02 -15.99 21.79
N LEU A 210 3.92 -14.75 21.28
CA LEU A 210 4.49 -14.37 19.98
C LEU A 210 6.00 -14.61 19.90
N HIS A 211 6.72 -14.32 21.00
CA HIS A 211 8.19 -14.39 21.05
C HIS A 211 8.75 -15.71 21.61
N ASP A 212 7.89 -16.54 22.20
CA ASP A 212 8.22 -17.87 22.74
C ASP A 212 7.29 -18.94 22.12
N PRO A 213 7.39 -19.17 20.81
CA PRO A 213 6.56 -20.13 20.10
C PRO A 213 6.87 -21.55 20.52
N ARG A 214 5.86 -22.42 20.64
CA ARG A 214 5.97 -23.84 20.95
C ARG A 214 6.18 -24.69 19.69
N ASP A 215 5.70 -24.17 18.54
CA ASP A 215 5.90 -24.77 17.22
C ASP A 215 5.68 -23.72 16.11
N SER A 216 5.74 -24.18 14.86
CA SER A 216 5.57 -23.30 13.70
C SER A 216 4.15 -22.70 13.59
N ALA A 217 3.14 -23.38 14.14
CA ALA A 217 1.76 -22.88 14.08
C ALA A 217 1.57 -21.61 14.94
N ASP A 218 2.35 -21.45 16.00
CA ASP A 218 2.27 -20.29 16.91
C ASP A 218 2.75 -18.97 16.24
N ILE A 219 3.51 -19.06 15.17
CA ILE A 219 3.96 -17.88 14.41
C ILE A 219 3.11 -17.59 13.17
N GLU A 220 2.20 -18.47 12.81
CA GLU A 220 1.30 -18.27 11.68
C GLU A 220 0.37 -17.08 11.93
N PRO A 221 -0.10 -16.40 10.88
CA PRO A 221 -1.02 -15.26 11.03
C PRO A 221 -2.27 -15.61 11.85
N GLN A 222 -2.76 -16.83 11.75
CA GLN A 222 -3.97 -17.30 12.44
C GLN A 222 -3.75 -17.75 13.90
N ALA A 223 -2.52 -17.71 14.40
CA ALA A 223 -2.24 -18.03 15.80
C ALA A 223 -2.98 -17.06 16.75
N PRO A 224 -3.57 -17.55 17.87
CA PRO A 224 -4.39 -16.73 18.76
C PRO A 224 -3.69 -15.46 19.27
N ALA A 225 -2.42 -15.58 19.68
CA ALA A 225 -1.62 -14.45 20.15
C ALA A 225 -1.41 -13.40 19.04
N ARG A 226 -1.11 -13.86 17.82
CA ARG A 226 -0.90 -12.97 16.67
C ARG A 226 -2.20 -12.32 16.23
N ARG A 227 -3.32 -13.04 16.20
CA ARG A 227 -4.66 -12.49 15.93
C ARG A 227 -5.08 -11.45 16.97
N ARG A 228 -4.76 -11.69 18.26
CA ARG A 228 -5.02 -10.70 19.32
C ARG A 228 -4.27 -9.39 19.04
N LEU A 229 -2.97 -9.43 18.82
CA LEU A 229 -2.15 -8.25 18.57
C LEU A 229 -2.52 -7.56 17.25
N ALA A 230 -2.92 -8.33 16.22
CA ALA A 230 -3.43 -7.80 14.96
C ALA A 230 -4.76 -7.05 15.16
N TYR A 231 -5.67 -7.60 15.96
CA TYR A 231 -6.91 -6.91 16.32
C TYR A 231 -6.65 -5.60 17.05
N ASP A 232 -5.73 -5.61 18.02
CA ASP A 232 -5.35 -4.42 18.78
C ASP A 232 -4.79 -3.32 17.86
N GLU A 233 -3.97 -3.69 16.88
CA GLU A 233 -3.42 -2.75 15.90
C GLU A 233 -4.51 -2.16 15.00
N PHE A 234 -5.45 -3.01 14.52
CA PHE A 234 -6.60 -2.53 13.76
C PHE A 234 -7.52 -1.64 14.58
N LEU A 235 -7.82 -2.03 15.82
CA LEU A 235 -8.68 -1.24 16.70
C LEU A 235 -8.07 0.14 16.98
N ALA A 236 -6.77 0.22 17.24
CA ALA A 236 -6.07 1.48 17.41
C ALA A 236 -6.17 2.37 16.16
N GLY A 237 -5.99 1.78 14.98
CA GLY A 237 -6.14 2.46 13.69
C GLY A 237 -7.56 2.97 13.46
N GLN A 238 -8.56 2.09 13.60
CA GLN A 238 -9.97 2.42 13.38
C GLN A 238 -10.51 3.44 14.39
N LEU A 239 -10.10 3.32 15.64
CA LEU A 239 -10.48 4.27 16.68
C LEU A 239 -9.89 5.66 16.42
N SER A 240 -8.61 5.72 16.00
CA SER A 240 -7.96 6.96 15.57
C SER A 240 -8.72 7.65 14.43
N LEU A 241 -9.09 6.89 13.39
CA LEU A 241 -9.87 7.39 12.26
C LEU A 241 -11.27 7.85 12.70
N ALA A 242 -11.94 7.08 13.57
CA ALA A 242 -13.28 7.43 14.07
C ALA A 242 -13.28 8.72 14.91
N LEU A 243 -12.24 8.95 15.72
CA LEU A 243 -12.05 10.18 16.49
C LEU A 243 -11.84 11.39 15.58
N VAL A 244 -10.98 11.25 14.57
CA VAL A 244 -10.74 12.31 13.55
C VAL A 244 -12.04 12.61 12.79
N ARG A 245 -12.78 11.57 12.37
CA ARG A 245 -14.07 11.70 11.68
C ARG A 245 -15.09 12.44 12.54
N GLN A 246 -15.25 12.06 13.80
CA GLN A 246 -16.17 12.70 14.73
C GLN A 246 -15.89 14.21 14.85
N ARG A 247 -14.61 14.56 14.96
CA ARG A 247 -14.23 15.97 15.05
C ARG A 247 -14.49 16.72 13.76
N LEU A 248 -14.14 16.14 12.60
CA LEU A 248 -14.42 16.76 11.31
C LEU A 248 -15.92 16.95 11.07
N ARG A 249 -16.77 16.06 11.62
CA ARG A 249 -18.23 16.20 11.57
C ARG A 249 -18.78 17.23 12.56
N LYS A 250 -18.19 17.37 13.76
CA LYS A 250 -18.58 18.39 14.74
C LYS A 250 -18.41 19.84 14.23
N VAL A 251 -17.58 20.04 13.21
CA VAL A 251 -17.56 21.30 12.45
C VAL A 251 -18.81 21.28 11.58
N ALA A 252 -19.83 22.03 11.95
CA ALA A 252 -21.13 22.06 11.30
C ALA A 252 -20.99 22.22 9.79
N GLY A 253 -21.57 21.31 9.00
CA GLY A 253 -21.76 21.45 7.58
C GLY A 253 -22.82 22.52 7.33
N GLN A 254 -22.73 23.19 6.19
CA GLN A 254 -23.84 24.02 5.74
C GLN A 254 -24.81 23.11 4.97
N PRO A 255 -26.02 22.79 5.51
CA PRO A 255 -26.98 21.94 4.79
C PRO A 255 -27.32 22.49 3.40
N ILE A 256 -27.11 21.67 2.39
CA ILE A 256 -27.39 22.05 0.98
C ILE A 256 -28.68 21.35 0.57
N ARG A 257 -29.73 22.12 0.40
CA ARG A 257 -31.04 21.63 -0.03
C ARG A 257 -31.46 22.40 -1.31
N ALA A 258 -31.67 21.65 -2.37
CA ALA A 258 -32.09 22.16 -3.67
C ALA A 258 -33.28 21.36 -4.21
N LYS A 259 -34.04 21.94 -5.14
CA LYS A 259 -35.16 21.26 -5.79
C LYS A 259 -34.73 20.24 -6.84
N GLY A 260 -33.53 20.42 -7.38
CA GLY A 260 -32.95 19.55 -8.43
C GLY A 260 -33.23 20.02 -9.85
N ASP A 261 -33.72 21.26 -10.02
CA ASP A 261 -34.09 21.82 -11.34
C ASP A 261 -32.86 21.94 -12.26
N ILE A 262 -31.72 22.38 -11.72
CA ILE A 262 -30.47 22.50 -12.49
C ILE A 262 -29.93 21.10 -12.86
N ALA A 263 -29.94 20.16 -11.95
CA ALA A 263 -29.51 18.79 -12.22
C ALA A 263 -30.40 18.11 -13.28
N ALA A 264 -31.72 18.34 -13.24
CA ALA A 264 -32.66 17.83 -14.25
C ALA A 264 -32.37 18.41 -15.64
N LYS A 265 -32.07 19.72 -15.73
CA LYS A 265 -31.68 20.36 -17.00
C LYS A 265 -30.41 19.76 -17.58
N ILE A 266 -29.38 19.44 -16.74
CA ILE A 266 -28.17 18.81 -17.19
C ILE A 266 -28.46 17.38 -17.69
N LEU A 267 -29.24 16.61 -16.94
CA LEU A 267 -29.60 15.24 -17.32
C LEU A 267 -30.38 15.16 -18.62
N SER A 268 -31.28 16.14 -18.90
CA SER A 268 -32.06 16.20 -20.13
C SER A 268 -31.20 16.41 -21.41
N GLN A 269 -29.98 16.90 -21.27
CA GLN A 269 -29.05 17.12 -22.39
C GLN A 269 -28.18 15.90 -22.72
N LEU A 270 -28.20 14.90 -21.85
CA LEU A 270 -27.39 13.70 -22.05
C LEU A 270 -28.06 12.74 -23.05
N PRO A 271 -27.31 12.13 -23.98
CA PRO A 271 -27.84 11.14 -24.91
C PRO A 271 -28.08 9.77 -24.25
N PHE A 272 -27.89 9.66 -22.93
CA PHE A 272 -28.02 8.43 -22.14
C PHE A 272 -28.56 8.72 -20.74
N SER A 273 -29.06 7.71 -20.05
CA SER A 273 -29.49 7.79 -18.65
C SER A 273 -28.37 7.38 -17.70
N LEU A 274 -28.46 7.83 -16.45
CA LEU A 274 -27.56 7.36 -15.40
C LEU A 274 -27.74 5.85 -15.17
N THR A 275 -26.63 5.16 -14.88
CA THR A 275 -26.68 3.76 -14.44
C THR A 275 -27.28 3.66 -13.03
N ALA A 276 -27.67 2.45 -12.59
CA ALA A 276 -28.23 2.26 -11.26
C ALA A 276 -27.21 2.64 -10.17
N SER A 277 -25.93 2.29 -10.34
CA SER A 277 -24.86 2.65 -9.38
C SER A 277 -24.56 4.15 -9.38
N GLN A 278 -24.63 4.85 -10.52
CA GLN A 278 -24.51 6.32 -10.58
C GLN A 278 -25.67 7.00 -9.87
N SER A 279 -26.90 6.55 -10.11
CA SER A 279 -28.10 7.10 -9.46
C SER A 279 -28.09 6.89 -7.95
N ALA A 280 -27.66 5.72 -7.49
CA ALA A 280 -27.48 5.45 -6.06
C ALA A 280 -26.41 6.36 -5.44
N ALA A 281 -25.26 6.51 -6.11
CA ALA A 281 -24.17 7.38 -5.63
C ALA A 281 -24.61 8.85 -5.56
N VAL A 282 -25.34 9.36 -6.55
CA VAL A 282 -25.92 10.73 -6.52
C VAL A 282 -26.86 10.86 -5.33
N LYS A 283 -27.76 9.90 -5.12
CA LYS A 283 -28.69 9.92 -3.98
C LYS A 283 -27.96 9.95 -2.65
N ASP A 284 -26.95 9.11 -2.46
CA ASP A 284 -26.13 9.08 -1.25
C ASP A 284 -25.47 10.45 -0.97
N ILE A 285 -24.83 11.02 -2.01
CA ILE A 285 -24.14 12.31 -1.93
C ILE A 285 -25.11 13.43 -1.56
N LEU A 286 -26.25 13.50 -2.23
CA LEU A 286 -27.26 14.55 -1.98
C LEU A 286 -27.90 14.40 -0.59
N THR A 287 -28.08 13.17 -0.11
CA THR A 287 -28.56 12.91 1.25
C THR A 287 -27.58 13.43 2.30
N ASP A 288 -26.29 13.15 2.12
CA ASP A 288 -25.25 13.65 3.03
C ASP A 288 -25.13 15.18 2.97
N MET A 289 -25.19 15.79 1.77
CA MET A 289 -25.12 17.24 1.62
C MET A 289 -26.33 17.97 2.26
N ALA A 290 -27.48 17.33 2.32
CA ALA A 290 -28.69 17.88 2.94
C ALA A 290 -28.70 17.76 4.48
N GLY A 291 -27.79 16.96 5.04
CA GLY A 291 -27.63 16.77 6.48
C GLY A 291 -26.96 17.96 7.18
N GLU A 292 -27.01 17.95 8.51
CA GLU A 292 -26.37 18.97 9.36
C GLU A 292 -24.86 18.74 9.49
N ASP A 293 -24.43 17.50 9.30
CA ASP A 293 -23.02 17.10 9.34
C ASP A 293 -22.31 17.42 8.03
N ARG A 294 -21.04 17.77 8.12
CA ARG A 294 -20.17 17.93 6.95
C ARG A 294 -19.99 16.59 6.23
N MET A 295 -20.40 16.52 4.97
CA MET A 295 -20.12 15.34 4.14
C MET A 295 -18.62 15.15 3.92
N LEU A 296 -18.14 13.93 4.13
CA LEU A 296 -16.82 13.47 3.75
C LEU A 296 -16.99 12.11 3.07
N ARG A 297 -17.01 12.08 1.72
CA ARG A 297 -17.36 10.89 0.95
C ARG A 297 -16.34 10.57 -0.14
N LEU A 298 -16.02 9.28 -0.28
CA LEU A 298 -15.19 8.72 -1.34
C LEU A 298 -16.07 8.12 -2.44
N LEU A 299 -15.94 8.61 -3.66
CA LEU A 299 -16.57 8.07 -4.87
C LEU A 299 -15.56 7.23 -5.63
N GLN A 300 -15.75 5.92 -5.59
CA GLN A 300 -14.91 4.96 -6.29
C GLN A 300 -15.58 4.46 -7.57
N GLY A 301 -14.79 4.26 -8.59
CA GLY A 301 -15.26 3.65 -9.83
C GLY A 301 -14.14 3.54 -10.84
N ASP A 302 -14.24 2.59 -11.70
CA ASP A 302 -13.26 2.32 -12.75
C ASP A 302 -13.07 3.54 -13.68
N VAL A 303 -11.99 3.51 -14.46
CA VAL A 303 -11.75 4.52 -15.50
C VAL A 303 -12.96 4.58 -16.44
N GLY A 304 -13.55 5.79 -16.55
CA GLY A 304 -14.73 6.01 -17.38
C GLY A 304 -16.06 5.51 -16.83
N ALA A 305 -16.16 5.14 -15.53
CA ALA A 305 -17.44 4.83 -14.88
C ALA A 305 -18.40 6.05 -14.72
N GLY A 306 -17.97 7.25 -15.16
CA GLY A 306 -18.81 8.46 -15.10
C GLY A 306 -18.73 9.22 -13.78
N LYS A 307 -17.67 9.09 -13.01
CA LYS A 307 -17.44 9.84 -11.75
C LYS A 307 -17.61 11.34 -11.90
N THR A 308 -17.10 11.92 -12.99
CA THR A 308 -17.21 13.36 -13.28
C THR A 308 -18.68 13.81 -13.41
N LEU A 309 -19.55 12.99 -13.97
CA LEU A 309 -20.98 13.29 -14.09
C LEU A 309 -21.67 13.28 -12.73
N VAL A 310 -21.36 12.29 -11.88
CA VAL A 310 -21.86 12.22 -10.49
C VAL A 310 -21.41 13.46 -9.70
N ALA A 311 -20.14 13.87 -9.85
CA ALA A 311 -19.62 15.08 -9.23
C ALA A 311 -20.30 16.34 -9.77
N LEU A 312 -20.61 16.41 -11.07
CA LEU A 312 -21.33 17.53 -11.66
C LEU A 312 -22.76 17.64 -11.08
N MET A 313 -23.44 16.53 -10.83
CA MET A 313 -24.76 16.56 -10.17
C MET A 313 -24.66 17.14 -8.75
N ALA A 314 -23.65 16.76 -7.98
CA ALA A 314 -23.40 17.34 -6.66
C ALA A 314 -23.07 18.85 -6.73
N MET A 315 -22.22 19.26 -7.68
CA MET A 315 -21.86 20.67 -7.87
C MET A 315 -23.06 21.49 -8.34
N ALA A 316 -23.90 20.96 -9.24
CA ALA A 316 -25.13 21.60 -9.69
C ALA A 316 -26.12 21.85 -8.53
N THR A 317 -26.25 20.88 -7.63
CA THR A 317 -27.08 21.01 -6.42
C THR A 317 -26.53 22.08 -5.48
N ALA A 318 -25.20 22.16 -5.31
CA ALA A 318 -24.54 23.19 -4.51
C ALA A 318 -24.81 24.61 -5.08
N VAL A 319 -24.71 24.75 -6.40
CA VAL A 319 -24.98 26.01 -7.11
C VAL A 319 -26.47 26.42 -7.02
N GLU A 320 -27.38 25.45 -7.18
CA GLU A 320 -28.83 25.70 -7.07
C GLU A 320 -29.23 26.20 -5.67
N ALA A 321 -28.51 25.75 -4.64
CA ALA A 321 -28.68 26.23 -3.27
C ALA A 321 -27.99 27.58 -2.98
N GLY A 322 -27.41 28.25 -3.99
CA GLY A 322 -26.74 29.55 -3.86
C GLY A 322 -25.29 29.48 -3.37
N GLY A 323 -24.66 28.31 -3.38
CA GLY A 323 -23.27 28.11 -3.03
C GLY A 323 -22.34 28.05 -4.24
N GLN A 324 -21.02 27.98 -3.95
CA GLN A 324 -19.99 27.74 -4.95
C GLN A 324 -19.41 26.33 -4.75
N ALA A 325 -18.98 25.71 -5.85
CA ALA A 325 -18.31 24.42 -5.85
C ALA A 325 -16.95 24.52 -6.52
N VAL A 326 -15.97 23.76 -6.02
CA VAL A 326 -14.67 23.61 -6.66
C VAL A 326 -14.39 22.17 -7.05
N LEU A 327 -13.69 21.99 -8.19
CA LEU A 327 -13.16 20.70 -8.62
C LEU A 327 -11.65 20.81 -8.79
N MET A 328 -10.92 20.10 -7.95
CA MET A 328 -9.47 20.03 -7.99
C MET A 328 -9.02 18.80 -8.76
N ALA A 329 -8.17 19.01 -9.76
CA ALA A 329 -7.48 17.96 -10.49
C ALA A 329 -5.98 17.97 -10.17
N PRO A 330 -5.28 16.81 -10.23
CA PRO A 330 -3.85 16.72 -9.90
C PRO A 330 -2.93 17.41 -10.90
N THR A 331 -3.37 17.56 -12.16
CA THR A 331 -2.61 18.18 -13.25
C THR A 331 -3.44 19.23 -14.00
N GLU A 332 -2.75 20.16 -14.65
CA GLU A 332 -3.41 21.18 -15.47
C GLU A 332 -4.17 20.61 -16.67
N ILE A 333 -3.63 19.55 -17.25
CA ILE A 333 -4.25 18.85 -18.39
C ILE A 333 -5.62 18.31 -17.98
N LEU A 334 -5.69 17.62 -16.84
CA LEU A 334 -6.94 17.09 -16.29
C LEU A 334 -7.91 18.21 -15.90
N ALA A 335 -7.41 19.30 -15.31
CA ALA A 335 -8.25 20.46 -14.99
C ALA A 335 -8.91 21.05 -16.25
N ARG A 336 -8.15 21.24 -17.33
CA ARG A 336 -8.66 21.71 -18.61
C ARG A 336 -9.62 20.71 -19.27
N GLN A 337 -9.36 19.42 -19.14
CA GLN A 337 -10.27 18.37 -19.63
C GLN A 337 -11.60 18.38 -18.88
N HIS A 338 -11.56 18.44 -17.54
CA HIS A 338 -12.78 18.60 -16.73
C HIS A 338 -13.53 19.88 -17.13
N TYR A 339 -12.82 21.00 -17.28
CA TYR A 339 -13.42 22.25 -17.74
C TYR A 339 -14.11 22.08 -19.09
N ALA A 340 -13.46 21.52 -20.09
CA ALA A 340 -14.04 21.32 -21.42
C ALA A 340 -15.27 20.42 -21.42
N THR A 341 -15.33 19.44 -20.53
CA THR A 341 -16.46 18.53 -20.40
C THR A 341 -17.61 19.17 -19.61
N ILE A 342 -17.30 19.78 -18.47
CA ILE A 342 -18.27 20.31 -17.52
C ILE A 342 -18.89 21.62 -18.04
N SER A 343 -18.08 22.53 -18.62
CA SER A 343 -18.55 23.84 -19.08
C SER A 343 -19.67 23.73 -20.09
N LYS A 344 -19.60 22.75 -21.02
CA LYS A 344 -20.66 22.55 -22.03
C LYS A 344 -22.02 22.24 -21.40
N LEU A 345 -22.05 21.31 -20.44
CA LEU A 345 -23.27 20.89 -19.75
C LEU A 345 -23.75 21.93 -18.75
N ALA A 346 -22.84 22.59 -18.06
CA ALA A 346 -23.11 23.58 -17.05
C ALA A 346 -23.67 24.87 -17.66
N GLN A 347 -23.07 25.39 -18.75
CA GLN A 347 -23.52 26.60 -19.44
C GLN A 347 -24.96 26.48 -19.96
N ALA A 348 -25.28 25.33 -20.55
CA ALA A 348 -26.66 25.10 -21.03
C ALA A 348 -27.70 25.01 -19.88
N ALA A 349 -27.25 24.74 -18.65
CA ALA A 349 -28.05 24.80 -17.43
C ALA A 349 -28.01 26.17 -16.73
N GLY A 350 -27.24 27.14 -17.27
CA GLY A 350 -27.13 28.51 -16.74
C GLY A 350 -26.08 28.65 -15.62
N ILE A 351 -25.09 27.74 -15.54
CA ILE A 351 -24.01 27.78 -14.55
C ILE A 351 -22.75 28.37 -15.18
N THR A 352 -22.14 29.34 -14.49
CA THR A 352 -20.83 29.91 -14.87
C THR A 352 -19.69 29.04 -14.31
N VAL A 353 -18.82 28.60 -15.21
CA VAL A 353 -17.65 27.74 -14.88
C VAL A 353 -16.36 28.46 -15.23
N GLU A 354 -15.42 28.52 -14.33
CA GLU A 354 -14.10 29.09 -14.53
C GLU A 354 -12.99 28.06 -14.32
N VAL A 355 -11.80 28.31 -14.93
CA VAL A 355 -10.62 27.46 -14.75
C VAL A 355 -9.44 28.26 -14.19
N LEU A 356 -8.87 27.81 -13.08
CA LEU A 356 -7.74 28.46 -12.40
C LEU A 356 -6.60 27.46 -12.21
N THR A 357 -5.49 27.67 -12.93
CA THR A 357 -4.31 26.82 -12.87
C THR A 357 -3.03 27.62 -12.61
N GLY A 358 -1.90 26.96 -12.41
CA GLY A 358 -0.60 27.64 -12.25
C GLY A 358 -0.14 28.43 -13.47
N ARG A 359 -0.67 28.13 -14.67
CA ARG A 359 -0.39 28.87 -15.92
C ARG A 359 -1.21 30.14 -16.07
N THR A 360 -2.32 30.27 -15.36
CA THR A 360 -3.14 31.49 -15.37
C THR A 360 -2.37 32.60 -14.63
N LYS A 361 -1.99 33.66 -15.33
CA LYS A 361 -1.11 34.75 -14.81
C LYS A 361 -1.64 36.14 -15.11
N GLY A 362 -1.12 37.12 -14.41
CA GLY A 362 -1.31 38.52 -14.70
C GLY A 362 -2.76 38.99 -14.59
N LYS A 363 -3.26 39.70 -15.62
CA LYS A 363 -4.60 40.31 -15.64
C LYS A 363 -5.70 39.25 -15.64
N GLU A 364 -5.57 38.22 -16.45
CA GLU A 364 -6.53 37.10 -16.55
C GLU A 364 -6.76 36.44 -15.18
N ARG A 365 -5.68 36.18 -14.44
CA ARG A 365 -5.78 35.60 -13.09
C ARG A 365 -6.57 36.47 -12.14
N ARG A 366 -6.32 37.78 -12.14
CA ARG A 366 -7.04 38.73 -11.27
C ARG A 366 -8.53 38.79 -11.60
N GLU A 367 -8.86 38.83 -12.88
CA GLU A 367 -10.25 38.83 -13.33
C GLU A 367 -11.00 37.58 -12.92
N ILE A 368 -10.35 36.40 -12.99
CA ILE A 368 -10.94 35.14 -12.51
C ILE A 368 -11.10 35.18 -10.98
N GLU A 369 -10.04 35.60 -10.23
CA GLU A 369 -10.11 35.69 -8.77
C GLU A 369 -11.21 36.67 -8.31
N GLU A 370 -11.45 37.78 -9.03
CA GLU A 370 -12.55 38.74 -8.77
C GLU A 370 -13.92 38.09 -9.01
N ARG A 371 -14.11 37.33 -10.11
CA ARG A 371 -15.36 36.60 -10.38
C ARG A 371 -15.60 35.47 -9.36
N VAL A 372 -14.56 34.85 -8.87
CA VAL A 372 -14.66 33.86 -7.78
C VAL A 372 -15.07 34.54 -6.47
N ALA A 373 -14.45 35.65 -6.12
CA ALA A 373 -14.72 36.39 -4.89
C ALA A 373 -16.15 37.03 -4.89
N SER A 374 -16.63 37.49 -6.05
CA SER A 374 -17.98 38.03 -6.19
C SER A 374 -19.07 36.93 -6.17
N GLY A 375 -18.71 35.68 -6.45
CA GLY A 375 -19.66 34.56 -6.61
C GLY A 375 -20.26 34.47 -8.02
N GLU A 376 -19.79 35.25 -8.98
CA GLU A 376 -20.16 35.12 -10.39
C GLU A 376 -19.69 33.78 -10.97
N ALA A 377 -18.45 33.37 -10.63
CA ALA A 377 -17.97 32.04 -10.92
C ALA A 377 -18.56 31.06 -9.89
N GLN A 378 -19.50 30.24 -10.34
CA GLN A 378 -20.24 29.30 -9.47
C GLN A 378 -19.53 27.96 -9.32
N ILE A 379 -18.89 27.50 -10.40
CA ILE A 379 -18.02 26.32 -10.37
C ILE A 379 -16.61 26.74 -10.77
N VAL A 380 -15.60 26.39 -9.98
CA VAL A 380 -14.20 26.67 -10.28
C VAL A 380 -13.43 25.38 -10.38
N ILE A 381 -12.79 25.14 -11.53
CA ILE A 381 -12.00 23.95 -11.80
C ILE A 381 -10.52 24.34 -11.83
N GLY A 382 -9.65 23.55 -11.21
CA GLY A 382 -8.23 23.90 -11.24
C GLY A 382 -7.34 22.86 -10.56
N THR A 383 -6.13 23.29 -10.28
CA THR A 383 -5.14 22.48 -9.54
C THR A 383 -5.06 22.98 -8.09
N HIS A 384 -3.97 22.64 -7.38
CA HIS A 384 -3.71 23.15 -6.03
C HIS A 384 -3.73 24.70 -5.93
N ALA A 385 -3.70 25.40 -7.05
CA ALA A 385 -3.86 26.87 -7.11
C ALA A 385 -5.18 27.37 -6.51
N LEU A 386 -6.25 26.54 -6.54
CA LEU A 386 -7.56 26.83 -5.95
C LEU A 386 -7.52 27.11 -4.44
N PHE A 387 -6.53 26.56 -3.74
CA PHE A 387 -6.39 26.64 -2.29
C PHE A 387 -5.25 27.56 -1.83
N GLN A 388 -4.67 28.34 -2.77
CA GLN A 388 -3.68 29.39 -2.41
C GLN A 388 -4.35 30.53 -1.63
N ASP A 389 -3.55 31.20 -0.80
CA ASP A 389 -4.08 32.24 0.11
C ASP A 389 -4.68 33.45 -0.63
N SER A 390 -4.29 33.66 -1.89
CA SER A 390 -4.82 34.73 -2.74
C SER A 390 -6.25 34.48 -3.22
N VAL A 391 -6.74 33.24 -3.22
CA VAL A 391 -8.07 32.91 -3.74
C VAL A 391 -9.10 32.96 -2.61
N SER A 392 -10.07 33.87 -2.73
CA SER A 392 -11.19 34.01 -1.81
C SER A 392 -12.49 33.59 -2.49
N TYR A 393 -13.34 32.88 -1.76
CA TYR A 393 -14.65 32.43 -2.23
C TYR A 393 -15.75 33.21 -1.49
N LYS A 394 -16.83 33.54 -2.17
CA LYS A 394 -18.00 34.18 -1.54
C LYS A 394 -18.73 33.20 -0.60
N ASN A 395 -19.01 32.01 -1.09
CA ASN A 395 -19.69 30.93 -0.34
C ASN A 395 -19.31 29.56 -0.90
N LEU A 396 -18.13 29.08 -0.56
CA LEU A 396 -17.68 27.73 -0.96
C LEU A 396 -18.34 26.68 -0.09
N VAL A 397 -19.22 25.87 -0.67
CA VAL A 397 -19.99 24.84 0.07
C VAL A 397 -19.62 23.41 -0.32
N LEU A 398 -19.00 23.19 -1.48
CA LEU A 398 -18.59 21.86 -1.95
C LEU A 398 -17.19 21.89 -2.55
N ALA A 399 -16.32 20.99 -2.10
CA ALA A 399 -15.02 20.71 -2.69
C ALA A 399 -14.98 19.29 -3.24
N VAL A 400 -14.76 19.16 -4.54
CA VAL A 400 -14.53 17.89 -5.24
C VAL A 400 -13.04 17.74 -5.49
N VAL A 401 -12.46 16.60 -5.14
CA VAL A 401 -11.03 16.30 -5.33
C VAL A 401 -10.90 15.05 -6.19
N ASP A 402 -10.26 15.19 -7.35
CA ASP A 402 -10.01 14.07 -8.25
C ASP A 402 -8.62 13.47 -8.03
N GLU A 403 -8.49 12.14 -8.15
CA GLU A 403 -7.24 11.36 -8.01
C GLU A 403 -6.47 11.63 -6.70
N GLN A 404 -7.02 11.22 -5.60
CA GLN A 404 -6.56 11.50 -4.24
C GLN A 404 -5.16 10.98 -3.89
N HIS A 405 -4.51 10.14 -4.67
CA HIS A 405 -3.20 9.52 -4.31
C HIS A 405 -2.11 10.52 -3.88
N ARG A 406 -2.33 11.83 -4.09
CA ARG A 406 -1.42 12.93 -3.70
C ARG A 406 -2.00 13.90 -2.67
N PHE A 407 -3.21 13.66 -2.13
CA PHE A 407 -3.90 14.59 -1.22
C PHE A 407 -3.95 14.04 0.22
N GLY A 408 -2.93 14.33 1.02
CA GLY A 408 -2.81 13.89 2.41
C GLY A 408 -3.78 14.58 3.38
N VAL A 409 -3.96 14.02 4.59
CA VAL A 409 -4.75 14.56 5.70
C VAL A 409 -4.37 16.03 6.01
N HIS A 410 -3.09 16.39 5.91
CA HIS A 410 -2.59 17.76 6.13
C HIS A 410 -3.17 18.81 5.16
N GLN A 411 -3.45 18.46 3.94
CA GLN A 411 -4.02 19.40 2.97
C GLN A 411 -5.52 19.63 3.21
N ARG A 412 -6.22 18.58 3.70
CA ARG A 412 -7.62 18.68 4.16
C ARG A 412 -7.74 19.63 5.37
N LEU A 413 -6.80 19.56 6.29
CA LEU A 413 -6.72 20.44 7.47
C LEU A 413 -6.43 21.91 7.11
N ARG A 414 -5.69 22.19 6.02
CA ARG A 414 -5.45 23.56 5.54
C ARG A 414 -6.73 24.26 5.07
N LEU A 415 -7.66 23.54 4.45
CA LEU A 415 -8.97 24.10 4.09
C LEU A 415 -9.78 24.51 5.33
N THR A 416 -9.73 23.67 6.36
CA THR A 416 -10.41 23.92 7.65
C THR A 416 -9.77 25.09 8.41
N ALA A 417 -8.44 25.25 8.32
CA ALA A 417 -7.72 26.33 8.96
C ALA A 417 -8.04 27.73 8.39
N LYS A 418 -8.56 27.80 7.15
CA LYS A 418 -9.05 29.06 6.52
C LYS A 418 -10.48 29.45 6.93
N GLY A 419 -11.09 28.73 7.86
CA GLY A 419 -12.47 28.98 8.28
C GLY A 419 -13.53 28.55 7.25
N ILE A 420 -13.12 27.89 6.15
CA ILE A 420 -14.02 27.36 5.13
C ILE A 420 -14.20 25.86 5.38
N THR A 421 -15.45 25.44 5.60
CA THR A 421 -15.80 24.03 5.89
C THR A 421 -16.73 23.44 4.84
N PRO A 422 -16.30 23.36 3.56
CA PRO A 422 -17.16 22.81 2.53
C PRO A 422 -17.37 21.29 2.73
N HIS A 423 -18.49 20.77 2.22
CA HIS A 423 -18.63 19.35 1.98
C HIS A 423 -17.50 18.85 1.08
N MET A 424 -17.02 17.62 1.30
CA MET A 424 -15.94 17.06 0.50
C MET A 424 -16.35 15.78 -0.21
N LEU A 425 -16.18 15.77 -1.51
CA LEU A 425 -16.31 14.60 -2.36
C LEU A 425 -14.95 14.27 -2.97
N VAL A 426 -14.42 13.12 -2.62
CA VAL A 426 -13.14 12.63 -3.13
C VAL A 426 -13.41 11.58 -4.18
N MET A 427 -12.75 11.66 -5.33
CA MET A 427 -12.88 10.69 -6.41
C MET A 427 -11.56 9.93 -6.64
N THR A 428 -11.68 8.65 -7.00
CA THR A 428 -10.52 7.85 -7.45
C THR A 428 -10.90 6.98 -8.64
N ALA A 429 -10.03 6.93 -9.64
CA ALA A 429 -10.19 6.06 -10.81
C ALA A 429 -9.60 4.66 -10.59
N THR A 430 -8.78 4.48 -9.56
CA THR A 430 -8.37 3.15 -9.13
C THR A 430 -9.38 2.61 -8.14
N PRO A 431 -10.07 1.52 -8.44
CA PRO A 431 -10.75 0.78 -7.42
C PRO A 431 -9.76 0.41 -6.31
N ILE A 432 -10.08 0.78 -5.08
CA ILE A 432 -9.25 0.45 -3.92
C ILE A 432 -9.90 -0.77 -3.25
N PRO A 433 -9.14 -1.82 -2.92
CA PRO A 433 -9.68 -2.98 -2.21
C PRO A 433 -10.46 -2.57 -0.96
N ARG A 434 -11.56 -3.28 -0.66
CA ARG A 434 -12.44 -2.94 0.47
C ARG A 434 -11.68 -2.85 1.79
N THR A 435 -10.78 -3.80 2.03
CA THR A 435 -9.95 -3.84 3.23
C THR A 435 -9.01 -2.63 3.34
N LEU A 436 -8.41 -2.23 2.23
CA LEU A 436 -7.53 -1.04 2.20
C LEU A 436 -8.34 0.26 2.37
N VAL A 437 -9.55 0.33 1.81
CA VAL A 437 -10.46 1.47 2.06
C VAL A 437 -10.79 1.59 3.53
N LEU A 438 -11.15 0.50 4.18
CA LEU A 438 -11.46 0.49 5.61
C LEU A 438 -10.24 0.87 6.46
N ALA A 439 -9.05 0.42 6.08
CA ALA A 439 -7.82 0.68 6.82
C ALA A 439 -7.31 2.12 6.66
N ALA A 440 -7.40 2.68 5.44
CA ALA A 440 -6.79 3.98 5.10
C ALA A 440 -7.80 5.13 5.03
N PHE A 441 -9.07 4.85 4.73
CA PHE A 441 -10.14 5.82 4.50
C PHE A 441 -11.37 5.55 5.39
N GLY A 442 -11.20 4.90 6.53
CA GLY A 442 -12.31 4.61 7.46
C GLY A 442 -12.98 5.87 8.03
N ASP A 443 -12.41 7.05 7.79
CA ASP A 443 -12.98 8.36 8.09
C ASP A 443 -14.00 8.86 7.06
N MET A 444 -14.14 8.19 5.90
CA MET A 444 -15.04 8.58 4.81
C MET A 444 -16.18 7.58 4.59
N ASP A 445 -17.34 8.10 4.19
CA ASP A 445 -18.39 7.28 3.59
C ASP A 445 -18.03 6.94 2.14
N VAL A 446 -18.50 5.80 1.63
CA VAL A 446 -18.06 5.30 0.32
C VAL A 446 -19.26 5.02 -0.58
N SER A 447 -19.24 5.59 -1.79
CA SER A 447 -20.13 5.23 -2.89
C SER A 447 -19.31 4.58 -4.02
N LYS A 448 -19.82 3.48 -4.59
CA LYS A 448 -19.13 2.70 -5.64
C LYS A 448 -19.91 2.76 -6.95
N LEU A 449 -19.20 3.03 -8.04
CA LEU A 449 -19.71 2.88 -9.39
C LEU A 449 -19.23 1.54 -9.94
N THR A 450 -20.12 0.55 -9.91
CA THR A 450 -19.80 -0.84 -10.29
C THR A 450 -20.15 -1.17 -11.74
N GLU A 451 -20.88 -0.26 -12.41
CA GLU A 451 -21.37 -0.47 -13.77
C GLU A 451 -20.61 0.42 -14.75
N LYS A 452 -20.39 -0.10 -15.95
CA LYS A 452 -19.91 0.70 -17.08
C LYS A 452 -21.12 1.37 -17.76
N PRO A 453 -20.98 2.62 -18.25
CA PRO A 453 -22.02 3.27 -19.05
C PRO A 453 -22.40 2.41 -20.26
N ALA A 454 -23.69 2.47 -20.66
CA ALA A 454 -24.21 1.72 -21.80
C ALA A 454 -23.46 2.08 -23.11
N GLY A 455 -23.31 1.09 -23.99
CA GLY A 455 -22.64 1.26 -25.30
C GLY A 455 -21.15 0.89 -25.32
N ARG A 456 -20.48 0.70 -24.18
CA ARG A 456 -19.07 0.28 -24.16
C ARG A 456 -18.91 -1.19 -24.50
N LYS A 457 -18.01 -1.48 -25.42
CA LYS A 457 -17.61 -2.83 -25.77
C LYS A 457 -16.49 -3.32 -24.84
N PRO A 458 -16.44 -4.62 -24.50
CA PRO A 458 -15.33 -5.19 -23.77
C PRO A 458 -13.99 -4.99 -24.50
N ILE A 459 -12.91 -4.78 -23.73
CA ILE A 459 -11.56 -4.63 -24.26
C ILE A 459 -10.93 -6.02 -24.35
N GLN A 460 -10.68 -6.50 -25.57
CA GLN A 460 -10.00 -7.77 -25.74
C GLN A 460 -8.56 -7.67 -25.24
N THR A 461 -8.23 -8.37 -24.16
CA THR A 461 -6.87 -8.39 -23.61
C THR A 461 -6.16 -9.68 -23.99
N VAL A 462 -4.95 -9.57 -24.55
CA VAL A 462 -4.13 -10.72 -24.98
C VAL A 462 -2.71 -10.60 -24.42
N THR A 463 -2.12 -11.74 -24.06
CA THR A 463 -0.72 -11.84 -23.60
C THR A 463 0.13 -12.48 -24.70
N ILE A 464 1.22 -11.83 -25.09
CA ILE A 464 2.06 -12.27 -26.20
C ILE A 464 3.54 -12.20 -25.76
N PRO A 465 4.36 -13.24 -26.02
CA PRO A 465 5.78 -13.16 -25.71
C PRO A 465 6.49 -12.15 -26.61
N THR A 466 7.52 -11.48 -26.06
CA THR A 466 8.26 -10.38 -26.72
C THR A 466 8.92 -10.83 -28.02
N GLU A 467 9.25 -12.11 -28.15
CA GLU A 467 9.82 -12.71 -29.38
C GLU A 467 8.90 -12.55 -30.60
N ARG A 468 7.59 -12.35 -30.35
CA ARG A 468 6.58 -12.15 -31.39
C ARG A 468 6.24 -10.68 -31.66
N ILE A 469 7.09 -9.75 -31.26
CA ILE A 469 6.87 -8.29 -31.44
C ILE A 469 6.72 -7.94 -32.93
N GLY A 470 7.42 -8.65 -33.83
CA GLY A 470 7.31 -8.47 -35.27
C GLY A 470 5.90 -8.67 -35.81
N ASP A 471 5.20 -9.72 -35.37
CA ASP A 471 3.79 -10.01 -35.73
C ASP A 471 2.87 -8.85 -35.34
N ILE A 472 3.15 -8.23 -34.20
CA ILE A 472 2.36 -7.13 -33.66
C ILE A 472 2.59 -5.86 -34.47
N VAL A 473 3.84 -5.55 -34.79
CA VAL A 473 4.17 -4.38 -35.62
C VAL A 473 3.53 -4.47 -37.01
N GLU A 474 3.48 -5.67 -37.60
CA GLU A 474 2.80 -5.86 -38.89
C GLU A 474 1.29 -5.65 -38.83
N ARG A 475 0.63 -6.19 -37.77
CA ARG A 475 -0.80 -5.96 -37.54
C ARG A 475 -1.10 -4.50 -37.19
N LEU A 476 -0.23 -3.86 -36.41
CA LEU A 476 -0.33 -2.46 -36.08
C LEU A 476 -0.20 -1.58 -37.33
N ARG A 477 0.72 -1.90 -38.23
CA ARG A 477 0.87 -1.21 -39.54
C ARG A 477 -0.45 -1.21 -40.31
N ALA A 478 -1.12 -2.35 -40.41
CA ALA A 478 -2.41 -2.46 -41.06
C ALA A 478 -3.47 -1.59 -40.39
N ALA A 479 -3.59 -1.67 -39.06
CA ALA A 479 -4.56 -0.91 -38.28
C ALA A 479 -4.35 0.63 -38.39
N LEU A 480 -3.09 1.09 -38.39
CA LEU A 480 -2.78 2.51 -38.54
C LEU A 480 -3.12 3.02 -39.95
N LYS A 481 -2.96 2.17 -41.01
CA LYS A 481 -3.40 2.48 -42.37
C LYS A 481 -4.92 2.62 -42.46
N ASP A 482 -5.67 1.80 -41.70
CA ASP A 482 -7.13 1.86 -41.60
C ASP A 482 -7.61 3.03 -40.73
N GLY A 483 -6.71 3.90 -40.29
CA GLY A 483 -7.05 5.12 -39.53
C GLY A 483 -7.16 4.94 -38.02
N LYS A 484 -6.89 3.77 -37.47
CA LYS A 484 -6.94 3.51 -36.03
C LYS A 484 -5.78 4.18 -35.32
N LYS A 485 -6.02 4.54 -34.04
CA LYS A 485 -4.99 5.09 -33.15
C LYS A 485 -4.54 4.07 -32.12
N ALA A 486 -3.25 4.11 -31.79
CA ALA A 486 -2.63 3.17 -30.86
C ALA A 486 -1.73 3.87 -29.84
N TYR A 487 -1.70 3.34 -28.63
CA TYR A 487 -0.67 3.61 -27.64
C TYR A 487 0.36 2.47 -27.63
N TRP A 488 1.63 2.84 -27.43
CA TRP A 488 2.72 1.92 -27.19
C TRP A 488 3.47 2.33 -25.93
N ILE A 489 3.33 1.54 -24.88
CA ILE A 489 3.88 1.87 -23.57
C ILE A 489 5.17 1.10 -23.34
N CYS A 490 6.25 1.83 -23.05
CA CYS A 490 7.55 1.30 -22.65
C CYS A 490 7.67 1.28 -21.12
N PRO A 491 8.30 0.25 -20.53
CA PRO A 491 8.52 0.17 -19.09
C PRO A 491 9.50 1.25 -18.61
N LEU A 492 9.38 1.63 -17.35
CA LEU A 492 10.44 2.33 -16.63
C LEU A 492 11.51 1.31 -16.20
N VAL A 493 12.78 1.61 -16.40
CA VAL A 493 13.91 0.76 -15.96
C VAL A 493 14.42 1.30 -14.63
N GLU A 494 14.41 0.50 -13.58
CA GLU A 494 14.59 0.91 -12.16
C GLU A 494 15.94 1.55 -11.81
N GLU A 495 16.95 1.59 -12.71
CA GLU A 495 18.31 1.97 -12.31
C GLU A 495 18.69 3.44 -12.49
N THR A 496 18.13 4.16 -13.44
CA THR A 496 18.31 5.62 -13.59
C THR A 496 17.24 6.23 -14.50
N GLU A 497 16.84 7.49 -14.25
CA GLU A 497 15.95 8.26 -15.14
C GLU A 497 16.52 8.39 -16.59
N GLU A 498 17.83 8.15 -16.78
CA GLU A 498 18.48 8.14 -18.09
C GLU A 498 18.21 6.89 -18.90
N SER A 499 18.13 5.72 -18.24
CA SER A 499 17.84 4.45 -18.93
C SER A 499 16.40 4.35 -19.43
N ASP A 500 15.44 4.98 -18.71
CA ASP A 500 14.03 5.02 -19.10
C ASP A 500 13.79 5.85 -20.37
N LEU A 501 14.52 6.96 -20.49
CA LEU A 501 14.47 7.84 -21.63
C LEU A 501 14.98 7.11 -22.88
N MET A 502 16.13 6.46 -22.76
CA MET A 502 16.73 5.72 -23.87
C MET A 502 15.79 4.61 -24.39
N SER A 503 15.10 3.89 -23.50
CA SER A 503 14.21 2.82 -23.92
C SER A 503 12.99 3.32 -24.70
N ALA A 504 12.39 4.45 -24.35
CA ALA A 504 11.26 5.03 -25.08
C ALA A 504 11.68 5.71 -26.39
N GLU A 505 12.81 6.43 -26.40
CA GLU A 505 13.37 7.07 -27.59
C GLU A 505 13.87 6.05 -28.59
N GLU A 506 14.58 5.01 -28.14
CA GLU A 506 15.02 3.90 -29.00
C GLU A 506 13.83 3.17 -29.63
N ARG A 507 12.80 2.88 -28.82
CA ARG A 507 11.58 2.24 -29.33
C ARG A 507 10.86 3.14 -30.35
N HIS A 508 10.77 4.42 -30.07
CA HIS A 508 10.21 5.40 -31.00
C HIS A 508 10.98 5.42 -32.32
N ALA A 509 12.32 5.44 -32.28
CA ALA A 509 13.17 5.42 -33.48
C ALA A 509 12.96 4.13 -34.30
N VAL A 510 12.98 2.97 -33.64
CA VAL A 510 12.75 1.66 -34.29
C VAL A 510 11.37 1.60 -34.94
N LEU A 511 10.32 1.98 -34.23
CA LEU A 511 8.95 1.97 -34.75
C LEU A 511 8.76 2.98 -35.88
N SER A 512 9.40 4.16 -35.80
CA SER A 512 9.40 5.16 -36.89
C SER A 512 10.04 4.61 -38.18
N GLN A 513 11.16 3.91 -38.04
CA GLN A 513 11.82 3.26 -39.18
C GLN A 513 10.97 2.12 -39.76
N MET A 514 10.35 1.30 -38.91
CA MET A 514 9.54 0.15 -39.35
C MET A 514 8.21 0.54 -39.96
N LEU A 515 7.50 1.50 -39.34
CA LEU A 515 6.13 1.84 -39.74
C LEU A 515 6.04 3.00 -40.72
N GLY A 516 7.09 3.82 -40.86
CA GLY A 516 7.13 4.96 -41.79
C GLY A 516 6.05 6.01 -41.57
N ALA A 517 5.45 6.06 -40.40
CA ALA A 517 4.31 6.90 -40.02
C ALA A 517 4.76 8.02 -39.07
N ASN A 518 3.96 9.09 -38.99
CA ASN A 518 4.11 10.10 -37.94
C ASN A 518 3.78 9.50 -36.60
N ILE A 519 4.83 9.23 -35.80
CA ILE A 519 4.74 8.64 -34.48
C ILE A 519 5.04 9.72 -33.44
N GLY A 520 4.16 9.88 -32.47
CA GLY A 520 4.36 10.76 -31.33
C GLY A 520 5.19 10.11 -30.23
N LEU A 521 5.92 10.90 -29.45
CA LEU A 521 6.68 10.47 -28.28
C LEU A 521 6.31 11.31 -27.06
N ILE A 522 6.09 10.64 -25.92
CA ILE A 522 5.89 11.30 -24.61
C ILE A 522 6.65 10.55 -23.52
N HIS A 523 7.48 11.28 -22.76
CA HIS A 523 8.21 10.74 -21.61
C HIS A 523 8.33 11.76 -20.47
N GLY A 524 8.80 11.30 -19.31
CA GLY A 524 8.82 12.09 -18.08
C GLY A 524 9.53 13.44 -18.17
N ARG A 525 10.65 13.51 -18.91
CA ARG A 525 11.53 14.70 -19.02
C ARG A 525 11.03 15.80 -19.96
N MET A 526 10.06 15.51 -20.82
CA MET A 526 9.49 16.55 -21.66
C MET A 526 8.83 17.64 -20.81
N SER A 527 8.97 18.88 -21.25
CA SER A 527 8.26 20.01 -20.63
C SER A 527 6.73 19.86 -20.75
N GLY A 528 5.97 20.50 -19.87
CA GLY A 528 4.51 20.48 -19.97
C GLY A 528 3.96 20.87 -21.34
N PRO A 529 4.44 21.98 -21.96
CA PRO A 529 4.03 22.38 -23.30
C PRO A 529 4.31 21.34 -24.39
N GLU A 530 5.46 20.65 -24.34
CA GLU A 530 5.81 19.61 -25.31
C GLU A 530 4.90 18.38 -25.16
N LYS A 531 4.62 17.94 -23.92
CA LYS A 531 3.66 16.87 -23.65
C LYS A 531 2.27 17.22 -24.18
N ASP A 532 1.81 18.45 -23.94
CA ASP A 532 0.53 18.94 -24.40
C ASP A 532 0.44 18.96 -25.93
N ALA A 533 1.50 19.40 -26.61
CA ALA A 533 1.57 19.42 -28.06
C ALA A 533 1.53 18.00 -28.66
N ALA A 534 2.31 17.06 -28.12
CA ALA A 534 2.33 15.68 -28.60
C ALA A 534 0.96 14.98 -28.38
N MET A 535 0.31 15.22 -27.23
CA MET A 535 -1.04 14.70 -26.97
C MET A 535 -2.09 15.32 -27.89
N LEU A 536 -1.99 16.61 -28.18
CA LEU A 536 -2.91 17.28 -29.08
C LEU A 536 -2.77 16.77 -30.52
N ALA A 537 -1.54 16.60 -30.99
CA ALA A 537 -1.24 16.00 -32.30
C ALA A 537 -1.83 14.57 -32.40
N PHE A 538 -1.71 13.77 -31.34
CA PHE A 538 -2.31 12.44 -31.30
C PHE A 538 -3.84 12.50 -31.26
N LYS A 539 -4.42 13.38 -30.48
CA LYS A 539 -5.88 13.59 -30.43
C LYS A 539 -6.44 14.04 -31.78
N ASN A 540 -5.76 14.94 -32.46
CA ASN A 540 -6.19 15.46 -33.78
C ASN A 540 -5.94 14.45 -34.92
N GLY A 541 -5.19 13.38 -34.70
CA GLY A 541 -4.86 12.35 -35.70
C GLY A 541 -3.68 12.72 -36.61
N GLU A 542 -2.92 13.77 -36.27
CA GLU A 542 -1.66 14.13 -36.93
C GLU A 542 -0.61 13.03 -36.68
N THR A 543 -0.63 12.44 -35.50
CA THR A 543 0.06 11.19 -35.16
C THR A 543 -0.96 10.12 -34.79
N ARG A 544 -0.74 8.88 -35.25
CA ARG A 544 -1.66 7.75 -35.00
C ARG A 544 -1.10 6.69 -34.06
N LEU A 545 0.18 6.72 -33.81
CA LEU A 545 0.85 5.93 -32.79
C LEU A 545 1.52 6.87 -31.80
N LEU A 546 1.29 6.65 -30.51
CA LEU A 546 1.95 7.38 -29.45
C LEU A 546 2.80 6.44 -28.62
N VAL A 547 4.12 6.59 -28.72
CA VAL A 547 5.08 5.88 -27.86
C VAL A 547 5.22 6.68 -26.57
N ALA A 548 5.10 6.01 -25.44
CA ALA A 548 5.14 6.70 -24.16
C ALA A 548 5.68 5.82 -23.03
N THR A 549 6.19 6.45 -21.99
CA THR A 549 6.42 5.84 -20.69
C THR A 549 5.11 5.88 -19.88
N THR A 550 5.15 5.49 -18.60
CA THR A 550 3.99 5.49 -17.68
C THR A 550 3.32 6.86 -17.49
N VAL A 551 3.90 7.94 -17.97
CA VAL A 551 3.33 9.31 -17.91
C VAL A 551 1.93 9.42 -18.52
N VAL A 552 1.57 8.52 -19.45
CA VAL A 552 0.22 8.44 -20.05
C VAL A 552 -0.83 7.90 -19.07
N GLU A 553 -0.42 7.34 -17.95
CA GLU A 553 -1.32 6.93 -16.86
C GLU A 553 -2.18 8.10 -16.33
N VAL A 554 -1.66 9.33 -16.42
CA VAL A 554 -2.36 10.57 -16.04
C VAL A 554 -2.49 11.45 -17.27
N GLY A 555 -3.61 11.40 -18.01
CA GLY A 555 -3.66 12.21 -19.21
C GLY A 555 -4.98 12.27 -19.97
N VAL A 556 -4.87 12.84 -21.15
CA VAL A 556 -5.94 13.21 -22.06
C VAL A 556 -6.76 12.00 -22.54
N ASP A 557 -8.06 12.17 -22.57
CA ASP A 557 -9.00 11.23 -23.17
C ASP A 557 -8.94 11.29 -24.70
N VAL A 558 -8.67 10.15 -25.34
CA VAL A 558 -8.68 9.99 -26.80
C VAL A 558 -9.63 8.85 -27.14
N PRO A 559 -10.94 9.15 -27.32
CA PRO A 559 -11.99 8.12 -27.46
C PRO A 559 -11.80 7.19 -28.66
N ASP A 560 -11.15 7.64 -29.71
CA ASP A 560 -10.87 6.90 -30.94
C ASP A 560 -9.56 6.09 -30.91
N ALA A 561 -8.86 6.08 -29.77
CA ALA A 561 -7.75 5.15 -29.56
C ALA A 561 -8.27 3.75 -29.19
N THR A 562 -7.98 2.77 -30.06
CA THR A 562 -8.54 1.42 -29.95
C THR A 562 -7.51 0.34 -29.67
N ILE A 563 -6.21 0.66 -29.72
CA ILE A 563 -5.14 -0.31 -29.51
C ILE A 563 -4.20 0.18 -28.42
N MET A 564 -3.93 -0.69 -27.44
CA MET A 564 -2.95 -0.48 -26.39
C MET A 564 -1.90 -1.60 -26.45
N VAL A 565 -0.63 -1.26 -26.61
CA VAL A 565 0.49 -2.20 -26.51
C VAL A 565 1.32 -1.83 -25.28
N ILE A 566 1.58 -2.78 -24.39
CA ILE A 566 2.39 -2.58 -23.19
C ILE A 566 3.57 -3.54 -23.23
N GLU A 567 4.78 -3.01 -23.34
CA GLU A 567 6.00 -3.81 -23.31
C GLU A 567 6.40 -4.18 -21.88
N HIS A 568 6.98 -5.37 -21.75
CA HIS A 568 7.40 -5.89 -20.44
C HIS A 568 6.31 -5.77 -19.38
N ALA A 569 5.09 -6.20 -19.74
CA ALA A 569 3.93 -6.09 -18.86
C ALA A 569 4.13 -6.79 -17.50
N GLU A 570 5.03 -7.77 -17.42
CA GLU A 570 5.40 -8.44 -16.17
C GLU A 570 6.06 -7.52 -15.12
N ARG A 571 6.60 -6.37 -15.57
CA ARG A 571 7.24 -5.38 -14.69
C ARG A 571 6.28 -4.37 -14.08
N PHE A 572 5.08 -4.26 -14.63
CA PHE A 572 4.07 -3.31 -14.17
C PHE A 572 3.24 -3.88 -13.02
N GLY A 573 2.79 -3.00 -12.13
CA GLY A 573 1.76 -3.34 -11.17
C GLY A 573 0.41 -3.62 -11.83
N LEU A 574 -0.39 -4.52 -11.24
CA LEU A 574 -1.67 -4.92 -11.80
C LEU A 574 -2.65 -3.74 -11.92
N ALA A 575 -2.71 -2.87 -10.89
CA ALA A 575 -3.50 -1.65 -10.91
C ALA A 575 -3.05 -0.69 -12.04
N GLN A 576 -1.74 -0.59 -12.28
CA GLN A 576 -1.16 0.26 -13.33
C GLN A 576 -1.53 -0.27 -14.73
N LEU A 577 -1.39 -1.58 -14.95
CA LEU A 577 -1.82 -2.22 -16.20
C LEU A 577 -3.32 -2.01 -16.46
N HIS A 578 -4.14 -2.09 -15.42
CA HIS A 578 -5.57 -1.85 -15.52
C HIS A 578 -5.90 -0.40 -15.90
N GLN A 579 -5.22 0.57 -15.32
CA GLN A 579 -5.37 2.00 -15.68
C GLN A 579 -4.95 2.27 -17.13
N LEU A 580 -3.82 1.70 -17.56
CA LEU A 580 -3.34 1.82 -18.95
C LEU A 580 -4.35 1.18 -19.92
N ARG A 581 -4.85 -0.02 -19.63
CA ARG A 581 -5.90 -0.67 -20.42
C ARG A 581 -7.14 0.22 -20.53
N GLY A 582 -7.54 0.89 -19.46
CA GLY A 582 -8.69 1.79 -19.43
C GLY A 582 -8.52 3.08 -20.27
N ARG A 583 -7.35 3.33 -20.87
CA ARG A 583 -7.14 4.44 -21.83
C ARG A 583 -7.70 4.16 -23.22
N VAL A 584 -7.96 2.91 -23.55
CA VAL A 584 -8.68 2.51 -24.77
C VAL A 584 -10.07 1.98 -24.44
N GLY A 585 -10.93 1.76 -25.42
CA GLY A 585 -12.31 1.30 -25.21
C GLY A 585 -13.26 2.37 -24.68
N ARG A 586 -13.00 3.64 -24.98
CA ARG A 586 -13.86 4.76 -24.56
C ARG A 586 -14.86 5.19 -25.63
N GLY A 587 -14.63 4.77 -26.87
CA GLY A 587 -15.56 4.94 -27.99
C GLY A 587 -16.39 3.68 -28.24
N ASP A 588 -17.14 3.69 -29.36
CA ASP A 588 -18.03 2.62 -29.77
C ASP A 588 -17.34 1.48 -30.53
N GLU A 589 -16.05 1.64 -30.85
CA GLU A 589 -15.24 0.64 -31.55
C GLU A 589 -14.70 -0.44 -30.63
N ALA A 590 -14.52 -1.64 -31.19
CA ALA A 590 -13.85 -2.73 -30.48
C ALA A 590 -12.38 -2.36 -30.23
N SER A 591 -11.91 -2.58 -29.00
CA SER A 591 -10.55 -2.21 -28.59
C SER A 591 -9.76 -3.43 -28.10
N THR A 592 -8.44 -3.36 -28.29
CA THR A 592 -7.52 -4.44 -27.93
C THR A 592 -6.39 -3.92 -27.05
N CYS A 593 -6.11 -4.65 -25.96
CA CYS A 593 -4.93 -4.44 -25.12
C CYS A 593 -3.97 -5.63 -25.27
N ILE A 594 -2.75 -5.36 -25.70
CA ILE A 594 -1.70 -6.35 -25.94
C ILE A 594 -0.65 -6.20 -24.84
N LEU A 595 -0.50 -7.26 -24.05
CA LEU A 595 0.48 -7.35 -22.98
C LEU A 595 1.68 -8.16 -23.48
N LEU A 596 2.77 -7.47 -23.82
CA LEU A 596 4.03 -8.10 -24.21
C LEU A 596 4.82 -8.48 -22.97
N TYR A 597 5.26 -9.72 -22.85
CA TYR A 597 6.05 -10.20 -21.73
C TYR A 597 7.32 -10.93 -22.15
N LYS A 598 8.36 -10.84 -21.33
CA LYS A 598 9.62 -11.59 -21.49
C LYS A 598 9.58 -12.84 -20.62
N GLY A 599 9.74 -14.02 -21.25
CA GLY A 599 9.81 -15.29 -20.54
C GLY A 599 11.22 -15.60 -19.99
N PRO A 600 11.33 -16.53 -18.98
CA PRO A 600 10.23 -17.19 -18.28
C PRO A 600 9.57 -16.27 -17.24
N LEU A 601 8.25 -16.36 -17.09
CA LEU A 601 7.49 -15.62 -16.06
C LEU A 601 7.59 -16.30 -14.70
N SER A 602 7.73 -15.51 -13.64
CA SER A 602 7.47 -15.97 -12.27
C SER A 602 6.00 -16.34 -12.10
N ASP A 603 5.68 -17.12 -11.06
CA ASP A 603 4.29 -17.48 -10.77
C ASP A 603 3.41 -16.25 -10.52
N ASN A 604 3.91 -15.25 -9.77
CA ASN A 604 3.23 -13.97 -9.56
C ASN A 604 3.05 -13.18 -10.88
N GLY A 605 4.07 -13.16 -11.73
CA GLY A 605 3.98 -12.50 -13.05
C GLY A 605 2.92 -13.16 -13.93
N ARG A 606 2.86 -14.49 -13.96
CA ARG A 606 1.85 -15.25 -14.70
C ARG A 606 0.44 -15.00 -14.16
N ALA A 607 0.26 -15.07 -12.84
CA ALA A 607 -1.02 -14.80 -12.18
C ALA A 607 -1.53 -13.39 -12.52
N ARG A 608 -0.66 -12.37 -12.40
CA ARG A 608 -0.95 -10.96 -12.72
C ARG A 608 -1.48 -10.76 -14.13
N LEU A 609 -0.76 -11.30 -15.12
CA LEU A 609 -1.16 -11.18 -16.54
C LEU A 609 -2.45 -11.96 -16.86
N SER A 610 -2.66 -13.13 -16.22
CA SER A 610 -3.89 -13.93 -16.37
C SER A 610 -5.12 -13.19 -15.85
N ILE A 611 -5.04 -12.61 -14.65
CA ILE A 611 -6.14 -11.85 -14.06
C ILE A 611 -6.57 -10.70 -14.96
N LEU A 612 -5.61 -9.94 -15.50
CA LEU A 612 -5.91 -8.80 -16.38
C LEU A 612 -6.51 -9.25 -17.73
N ARG A 613 -6.08 -10.41 -18.24
CA ARG A 613 -6.66 -11.00 -19.45
C ARG A 613 -8.09 -11.46 -19.25
N ASP A 614 -8.38 -12.10 -18.11
CA ASP A 614 -9.62 -12.83 -17.87
C ASP A 614 -10.71 -11.95 -17.23
N SER A 615 -10.36 -10.78 -16.67
CA SER A 615 -11.31 -9.87 -16.02
C SER A 615 -11.13 -8.42 -16.47
N GLU A 616 -12.27 -7.71 -16.57
CA GLU A 616 -12.33 -6.25 -16.71
C GLU A 616 -12.84 -5.56 -15.44
N ASP A 617 -13.23 -6.31 -14.41
CA ASP A 617 -13.70 -5.76 -13.14
C ASP A 617 -12.52 -5.17 -12.35
N GLY A 618 -12.45 -3.83 -12.30
CA GLY A 618 -11.39 -3.12 -11.62
C GLY A 618 -11.35 -3.38 -10.11
N PHE A 619 -12.49 -3.69 -9.47
CA PHE A 619 -12.52 -4.02 -8.04
C PHE A 619 -11.92 -5.41 -7.79
N LEU A 620 -12.25 -6.41 -8.61
CA LEU A 620 -11.63 -7.73 -8.54
C LEU A 620 -10.13 -7.65 -8.80
N ILE A 621 -9.72 -6.90 -9.83
CA ILE A 621 -8.31 -6.70 -10.17
C ILE A 621 -7.55 -6.06 -9.00
N ALA A 622 -8.13 -5.08 -8.32
CA ALA A 622 -7.52 -4.44 -7.18
C ALA A 622 -7.40 -5.38 -5.96
N GLU A 623 -8.40 -6.23 -5.71
CA GLU A 623 -8.35 -7.23 -4.65
C GLU A 623 -7.25 -8.28 -4.91
N GLU A 624 -7.10 -8.72 -6.16
CA GLU A 624 -6.05 -9.67 -6.55
C GLU A 624 -4.65 -9.01 -6.53
N ASP A 625 -4.53 -7.70 -6.90
CA ASP A 625 -3.28 -6.96 -6.78
C ASP A 625 -2.81 -6.90 -5.32
N LEU A 626 -3.74 -6.70 -4.37
CA LEU A 626 -3.45 -6.72 -2.93
C LEU A 626 -2.87 -8.07 -2.48
N LYS A 627 -3.47 -9.18 -2.93
CA LYS A 627 -2.99 -10.53 -2.61
C LYS A 627 -1.60 -10.83 -3.21
N LEU A 628 -1.36 -10.41 -4.46
CA LEU A 628 -0.12 -10.73 -5.18
C LEU A 628 1.09 -9.88 -4.76
N ARG A 629 0.88 -8.65 -4.31
CA ARG A 629 1.97 -7.74 -3.88
C ARG A 629 2.35 -7.91 -2.42
N GLY A 630 1.41 -8.38 -1.59
CA GLY A 630 1.53 -8.22 -0.15
C GLY A 630 1.35 -6.76 0.29
N GLU A 631 1.14 -6.56 1.57
CA GLU A 631 0.71 -5.26 2.13
C GLU A 631 1.80 -4.18 2.15
N GLY A 632 3.08 -4.57 2.20
CA GLY A 632 4.21 -3.67 2.40
C GLY A 632 4.44 -2.68 1.25
N GLU A 633 4.14 -3.05 0.01
CA GLU A 633 4.30 -2.19 -1.16
C GLU A 633 3.11 -1.26 -1.40
N LEU A 634 1.88 -1.71 -1.09
CA LEU A 634 0.65 -0.95 -1.38
C LEU A 634 0.42 0.22 -0.42
N LEU A 635 0.78 0.08 0.84
CA LEU A 635 0.67 1.16 1.82
C LEU A 635 1.76 2.23 1.65
N GLY A 636 2.69 2.02 0.71
CA GLY A 636 3.68 3.01 0.32
C GLY A 636 4.48 3.54 1.51
N THR A 637 5.03 2.64 2.33
CA THR A 637 5.76 2.99 3.56
C THR A 637 6.89 3.99 3.34
N ARG A 638 7.29 4.23 2.08
CA ARG A 638 8.29 5.24 1.70
C ARG A 638 7.71 6.53 1.12
N GLN A 639 6.45 6.57 0.65
CA GLN A 639 5.90 7.76 -0.02
C GLN A 639 4.68 8.41 0.65
N SER A 640 3.90 7.69 1.47
CA SER A 640 2.64 8.21 2.02
C SER A 640 2.67 8.62 3.49
N GLY A 641 3.77 8.38 4.22
CA GLY A 641 3.87 8.71 5.65
C GLY A 641 2.92 7.93 6.58
N THR A 642 2.13 7.00 6.05
CA THR A 642 1.30 6.09 6.86
C THR A 642 2.16 4.89 7.29
N PRO A 643 2.36 4.65 8.60
CA PRO A 643 3.08 3.46 9.06
C PRO A 643 2.33 2.21 8.59
N GLY A 644 3.03 1.30 7.93
CA GLY A 644 2.51 -0.05 7.65
C GLY A 644 2.13 -0.77 8.94
N PHE A 645 1.33 -1.83 8.83
CA PHE A 645 1.03 -2.69 9.97
C PHE A 645 2.29 -3.45 10.41
N ARG A 646 2.42 -3.67 11.71
CA ARG A 646 3.57 -4.37 12.30
C ARG A 646 3.30 -5.86 12.50
N ILE A 647 2.08 -6.19 12.92
CA ILE A 647 1.61 -7.55 13.23
C ILE A 647 0.42 -7.92 12.35
N ALA A 648 -0.51 -6.98 12.16
CA ALA A 648 -1.71 -7.19 11.38
C ALA A 648 -1.39 -7.40 9.89
N SER A 649 -2.22 -8.20 9.22
CA SER A 649 -2.22 -8.44 7.79
C SER A 649 -3.62 -8.23 7.26
N LEU A 650 -3.78 -7.37 6.24
CA LEU A 650 -5.08 -7.10 5.62
C LEU A 650 -5.66 -8.33 4.93
N GLU A 651 -4.79 -9.21 4.44
CA GLU A 651 -5.19 -10.45 3.80
C GLU A 651 -5.60 -11.50 4.84
N ALA A 652 -4.70 -11.78 5.79
CA ALA A 652 -4.91 -12.85 6.76
C ALA A 652 -5.93 -12.51 7.86
N HIS A 653 -6.14 -11.20 8.14
CA HIS A 653 -6.96 -10.71 9.26
C HIS A 653 -8.09 -9.78 8.81
N ALA A 654 -8.59 -9.91 7.57
CA ALA A 654 -9.66 -9.07 7.03
C ALA A 654 -10.94 -9.09 7.90
N ASP A 655 -11.24 -10.24 8.51
CA ASP A 655 -12.34 -10.43 9.45
C ASP A 655 -12.19 -9.55 10.70
N LEU A 656 -10.98 -9.48 11.25
CA LEU A 656 -10.67 -8.68 12.43
C LEU A 656 -10.77 -7.17 12.16
N LEU A 657 -10.39 -6.73 10.95
CA LEU A 657 -10.50 -5.32 10.57
C LEU A 657 -11.97 -4.85 10.59
N GLU A 658 -12.89 -5.68 10.08
CA GLU A 658 -14.31 -5.33 10.08
C GLU A 658 -14.89 -5.30 11.50
N ILE A 659 -14.45 -6.24 12.36
CA ILE A 659 -14.83 -6.26 13.78
C ILE A 659 -14.30 -5.01 14.48
N ALA A 660 -13.02 -4.68 14.29
CA ALA A 660 -12.39 -3.51 14.88
C ALA A 660 -13.07 -2.19 14.47
N ARG A 661 -13.49 -2.09 13.20
CA ARG A 661 -14.25 -0.93 12.70
C ARG A 661 -15.59 -0.76 13.40
N LYS A 662 -16.35 -1.86 13.53
CA LYS A 662 -17.65 -1.84 14.20
C LYS A 662 -17.49 -1.51 15.70
N ASP A 663 -16.47 -2.07 16.33
CA ASP A 663 -16.16 -1.82 17.74
C ASP A 663 -15.73 -0.36 17.98
N ALA A 664 -14.86 0.19 17.13
CA ALA A 664 -14.48 1.60 17.20
C ALA A 664 -15.68 2.54 17.03
N ALA A 665 -16.58 2.26 16.09
CA ALA A 665 -17.80 3.04 15.89
C ALA A 665 -18.71 2.99 17.12
N TYR A 666 -18.92 1.79 17.70
CA TYR A 666 -19.72 1.60 18.92
C TYR A 666 -19.14 2.34 20.13
N VAL A 667 -17.81 2.32 20.27
CA VAL A 667 -17.12 3.05 21.36
C VAL A 667 -17.35 4.55 21.22
N ILE A 668 -17.14 5.11 20.02
CA ILE A 668 -17.26 6.55 19.78
C ILE A 668 -18.70 7.05 19.95
N GLU A 669 -19.69 6.22 19.60
CA GLU A 669 -21.11 6.56 19.83
C GLU A 669 -21.43 6.71 21.31
N ARG A 670 -20.86 5.87 22.20
CA ARG A 670 -21.17 5.82 23.64
C ARG A 670 -20.22 6.62 24.52
N ASP A 671 -18.95 6.68 24.17
CA ASP A 671 -17.89 7.37 24.90
C ASP A 671 -17.00 8.17 23.95
N PRO A 672 -17.54 9.25 23.36
CA PRO A 672 -16.87 10.03 22.31
C PRO A 672 -15.55 10.68 22.77
N GLU A 673 -15.37 10.85 24.07
CA GLU A 673 -14.17 11.45 24.65
C GLU A 673 -13.24 10.43 25.33
N LEU A 674 -13.58 9.16 25.27
CA LEU A 674 -12.83 8.06 25.87
C LEU A 674 -12.54 8.29 27.37
N THR A 675 -13.54 8.72 28.15
CA THR A 675 -13.42 9.06 29.56
C THR A 675 -13.88 7.93 30.50
N GLY A 676 -14.69 7.01 29.99
CA GLY A 676 -15.13 5.83 30.72
C GLY A 676 -14.00 4.84 31.03
N PRO A 677 -14.24 3.79 31.82
CA PRO A 677 -13.21 2.78 32.14
C PRO A 677 -12.60 2.13 30.91
N ARG A 678 -13.43 1.68 29.95
CA ARG A 678 -12.99 1.14 28.68
C ARG A 678 -12.31 2.20 27.81
N GLY A 679 -12.85 3.42 27.78
CA GLY A 679 -12.27 4.56 27.07
C GLY A 679 -10.85 4.87 27.55
N SER A 680 -10.60 4.83 28.85
CA SER A 680 -9.28 5.00 29.45
C SER A 680 -8.31 3.89 29.01
N ALA A 681 -8.75 2.64 28.95
CA ALA A 681 -7.97 1.52 28.43
C ALA A 681 -7.66 1.71 26.92
N LEU A 682 -8.63 2.17 26.13
CA LEU A 682 -8.46 2.46 24.71
C LEU A 682 -7.49 3.63 24.44
N ARG A 683 -7.42 4.63 25.33
CA ARG A 683 -6.36 5.65 25.27
C ARG A 683 -4.98 5.01 25.40
N THR A 684 -4.81 4.03 26.32
CA THR A 684 -3.55 3.29 26.46
C THR A 684 -3.20 2.55 25.17
N LEU A 685 -4.18 1.90 24.53
CA LEU A 685 -4.01 1.26 23.23
C LEU A 685 -3.55 2.24 22.14
N LEU A 686 -4.17 3.42 22.03
CA LEU A 686 -3.77 4.45 21.05
C LEU A 686 -2.31 4.89 21.23
N TYR A 687 -1.86 5.10 22.49
CA TYR A 687 -0.46 5.41 22.77
C TYR A 687 0.46 4.25 22.42
N LEU A 688 0.09 3.01 22.76
CA LEU A 688 0.87 1.80 22.48
C LEU A 688 1.18 1.65 20.98
N HIS A 689 0.21 1.97 20.14
CA HIS A 689 0.32 1.91 18.67
C HIS A 689 0.74 3.25 18.03
N ARG A 690 1.19 4.25 18.81
CA ARG A 690 1.60 5.58 18.32
C ARG A 690 0.53 6.28 17.49
N ARG A 691 -0.74 6.15 17.89
CA ARG A 691 -1.90 6.83 17.30
C ARG A 691 -2.43 7.96 18.21
N ASP A 692 -1.58 8.47 19.09
CA ASP A 692 -1.93 9.49 20.10
C ASP A 692 -2.18 10.89 19.50
N GLU A 693 -1.80 11.15 18.27
CA GLU A 693 -2.20 12.37 17.57
C GLU A 693 -3.73 12.54 17.56
N ALA A 694 -4.48 11.44 17.40
CA ALA A 694 -5.93 11.45 17.50
C ALA A 694 -6.44 11.96 18.85
N ILE A 695 -5.71 11.66 19.94
CA ILE A 695 -6.04 12.14 21.30
C ILE A 695 -5.78 13.65 21.43
N ARG A 696 -4.70 14.15 20.80
CA ARG A 696 -4.41 15.59 20.81
C ARG A 696 -5.53 16.40 20.16
N PHE A 697 -6.17 15.81 19.16
CA PHE A 697 -7.34 16.42 18.53
C PHE A 697 -8.58 16.48 19.47
N LEU A 698 -8.71 15.60 20.47
CA LEU A 698 -9.78 15.69 21.46
C LEU A 698 -9.61 16.91 22.41
N HIS A 699 -8.37 17.34 22.66
CA HIS A 699 -8.04 18.38 23.63
C HIS A 699 -7.74 19.76 23.01
N ALA A 700 -7.69 19.88 21.70
CA ALA A 700 -7.41 21.12 20.97
C ALA A 700 -8.70 21.84 20.51
N GLY A 701 -9.74 21.83 21.35
CA GLY A 701 -11.02 22.52 21.15
C GLY A 701 -11.08 23.84 21.83
#